data_7d6133475c9040d51f6c5cd5438270b1
#
_entry.id   7d6133475c9040d51f6c5cd5438270b1
#
_cell.length_a   1.000
_cell.length_b   1.000
_cell.length_c   1.000
_cell.angle_alpha   90.00
_cell.angle_beta   90.00
_cell.angle_gamma   90.00
#
_symmetry.space_group_name_H-M   'P 1'
#
loop_
_entity.id
_entity.type
_entity.pdbx_description
1 polymer ?
#
loop_
_entity_poly.entity_id
_entity_poly.type
_entity_poly.pdbx_seq_one_letter_code
_entity_poly.pdbx_strand_id
1 'polypeptide(L)'
;MSEQSLRKRLEGISKCSINGERVRDLYKLLINKPEIWELAYANISSNDGATTKGVDGVTADGHSVERSQEIMNQLRNGTYRPKPTRRVYIPKSNGKQRPLGIPTFTDKLVQEACRIILEAIFEPVFSKFSFGFRKRIGTHDALSSTQTRFSGTKWFIEFDIKGYFDNINHQILVGLLKKKINDERFIALIGWMLKAGYTEDWKFNKTYSGTPQGGVISPILANVYLHELDVFMTDLCQKTHKGKERKTRKEYKRLDNLKRGMRENLDRMKDKNLEICPENKSGPRNPYAGLTRGEIVKELEKLTDEQLSTRHSDPLDQNFRRLQYTRYADDFLLGFIGSKKEAEAIMVEVKEFLRRILQLECSEEKTKIVHHSKGVIFLGFHLVSNTLKARANRVSSQIRHGKKMRQRRWGGGSILLLIPESKPRDYIKFRRYGNLNNGSNWEGLHRAELLNNSDYEILTQYNNEVRNFAEHCKIASNFYQRLGLLHYIAQTSLVKTLAHKHKISVSQVYKRYVDGNDKRITIVDGKYRKEWFKLKDINRTAKTKKDVDEIYNPIKHLSRSEIIERLNAEECEYCRKTGGYFEVHHVRKMADIKEGKELWEKVMIARNRKKIILCIECHDLLHAGKLPDFRYKASA
;
A
#
# COMPACT_ATOMS: atom_id res chain seq x y z
N MET A 1 -28.33 -19.68 4.87
CA MET A 1 -29.03 -19.31 3.60
C MET A 1 -29.00 -17.82 3.29
N SER A 2 -29.04 -16.93 4.27
CA SER A 2 -29.09 -15.45 4.09
C SER A 2 -27.78 -14.83 3.54
N GLU A 3 -26.63 -15.23 4.04
CA GLU A 3 -25.30 -14.72 3.63
C GLU A 3 -24.97 -15.02 2.16
N GLN A 4 -25.33 -16.21 1.69
CA GLN A 4 -25.21 -16.56 0.27
C GLN A 4 -26.07 -15.65 -0.62
N SER A 5 -27.21 -15.16 -0.10
CA SER A 5 -28.10 -14.24 -0.81
C SER A 5 -27.47 -12.85 -0.99
N LEU A 6 -26.87 -12.26 0.07
CA LEU A 6 -26.15 -10.98 -0.01
C LEU A 6 -24.95 -11.08 -0.97
N ARG A 7 -24.16 -12.14 -0.83
CA ARG A 7 -23.00 -12.38 -1.69
C ARG A 7 -23.38 -12.47 -3.16
N LYS A 8 -24.39 -13.28 -3.51
CA LYS A 8 -24.90 -13.38 -4.89
C LYS A 8 -25.37 -12.04 -5.42
N ARG A 9 -26.06 -11.24 -4.57
CA ARG A 9 -26.52 -9.90 -4.98
C ARG A 9 -25.36 -8.95 -5.26
N LEU A 10 -24.33 -8.90 -4.41
CA LEU A 10 -23.14 -8.08 -4.64
C LEU A 10 -22.35 -8.53 -5.89
N GLU A 11 -22.26 -9.86 -6.13
CA GLU A 11 -21.68 -10.40 -7.37
C GLU A 11 -22.47 -9.98 -8.62
N GLY A 12 -23.80 -9.99 -8.54
CA GLY A 12 -24.66 -9.46 -9.60
C GLY A 12 -24.42 -7.97 -9.87
N ILE A 13 -24.31 -7.16 -8.82
CA ILE A 13 -23.96 -5.72 -8.91
C ILE A 13 -22.63 -5.52 -9.63
N SER A 14 -21.61 -6.29 -9.27
CA SER A 14 -20.29 -6.23 -9.91
C SER A 14 -20.36 -6.58 -11.39
N LYS A 15 -21.10 -7.61 -11.76
CA LYS A 15 -21.28 -8.02 -13.16
C LYS A 15 -22.00 -6.93 -13.98
N CYS A 16 -23.09 -6.35 -13.47
CA CYS A 16 -23.79 -5.24 -14.12
C CYS A 16 -22.84 -4.05 -14.34
N SER A 17 -22.02 -3.70 -13.33
CA SER A 17 -21.07 -2.60 -13.45
C SER A 17 -19.99 -2.85 -14.51
N ILE A 18 -19.45 -4.08 -14.59
CA ILE A 18 -18.47 -4.48 -15.62
C ILE A 18 -19.09 -4.36 -17.01
N ASN A 19 -20.33 -4.79 -17.18
CA ASN A 19 -21.07 -4.71 -18.45
C ASN A 19 -21.47 -3.27 -18.85
N GLY A 20 -21.18 -2.28 -18.03
CA GLY A 20 -21.55 -0.89 -18.30
C GLY A 20 -22.98 -0.52 -17.91
N GLU A 21 -23.74 -1.44 -17.33
CA GLU A 21 -25.12 -1.24 -16.93
C GLU A 21 -25.22 -0.43 -15.62
N ARG A 22 -26.29 0.36 -15.49
CA ARG A 22 -26.58 1.11 -14.26
C ARG A 22 -27.27 0.22 -13.24
N VAL A 23 -26.73 0.19 -12.04
CA VAL A 23 -27.24 -0.65 -10.94
C VAL A 23 -28.43 -0.01 -10.24
N ARG A 24 -29.42 -0.82 -9.87
CA ARG A 24 -30.69 -0.41 -9.23
C ARG A 24 -30.88 -1.11 -7.87
N ASP A 25 -31.83 -0.63 -7.09
CA ASP A 25 -32.29 -1.24 -5.83
C ASP A 25 -31.20 -1.38 -4.75
N LEU A 26 -30.25 -0.44 -4.73
CA LEU A 26 -29.17 -0.43 -3.75
C LEU A 26 -29.66 -0.03 -2.36
N TYR A 27 -30.56 0.93 -2.29
CA TYR A 27 -31.16 1.36 -1.03
C TYR A 27 -31.97 0.22 -0.36
N LYS A 28 -32.58 -0.64 -1.17
CA LYS A 28 -33.27 -1.84 -0.66
C LYS A 28 -32.35 -2.81 0.07
N LEU A 29 -31.06 -2.87 -0.29
CA LEU A 29 -30.07 -3.67 0.45
C LEU A 29 -29.88 -3.16 1.88
N LEU A 30 -29.85 -1.84 2.06
CA LEU A 30 -29.68 -1.23 3.38
C LEU A 30 -30.87 -1.46 4.30
N ILE A 31 -32.09 -1.51 3.76
CA ILE A 31 -33.32 -1.61 4.56
C ILE A 31 -33.88 -3.02 4.71
N ASN A 32 -33.39 -4.00 3.92
CA ASN A 32 -33.94 -5.36 3.91
C ASN A 32 -32.89 -6.47 4.14
N LYS A 33 -31.59 -6.15 4.23
CA LYS A 33 -30.51 -7.13 4.39
C LYS A 33 -29.71 -6.85 5.68
N PRO A 34 -30.08 -7.46 6.81
CA PRO A 34 -29.35 -7.28 8.06
C PRO A 34 -27.88 -7.73 7.96
N GLU A 35 -27.56 -8.67 7.08
CA GLU A 35 -26.20 -9.16 6.88
C GLU A 35 -25.19 -8.10 6.44
N ILE A 36 -25.68 -7.03 5.78
CA ILE A 36 -24.79 -5.91 5.40
C ILE A 36 -24.34 -5.11 6.63
N TRP A 37 -25.19 -5.02 7.65
CA TRP A 37 -24.91 -4.32 8.91
C TRP A 37 -23.99 -5.14 9.80
N GLU A 38 -24.18 -6.45 9.87
CA GLU A 38 -23.27 -7.38 10.53
C GLU A 38 -21.86 -7.23 9.96
N LEU A 39 -21.74 -7.24 8.63
CA LEU A 39 -20.48 -7.07 7.93
C LEU A 39 -19.86 -5.67 8.17
N ALA A 40 -20.69 -4.61 8.15
CA ALA A 40 -20.26 -3.27 8.43
C ALA A 40 -19.71 -3.15 9.86
N TYR A 41 -20.40 -3.71 10.83
CA TYR A 41 -19.93 -3.75 12.21
C TYR A 41 -18.61 -4.55 12.35
N ALA A 42 -18.51 -5.73 11.74
CA ALA A 42 -17.30 -6.53 11.76
C ALA A 42 -16.08 -5.77 11.24
N ASN A 43 -16.25 -5.04 10.13
CA ASN A 43 -15.20 -4.23 9.53
C ASN A 43 -14.78 -3.04 10.42
N ILE A 44 -15.75 -2.30 10.97
CA ILE A 44 -15.47 -1.13 11.80
C ILE A 44 -14.88 -1.53 13.15
N SER A 45 -15.48 -2.52 13.81
CA SER A 45 -15.11 -2.93 15.14
C SER A 45 -13.68 -3.49 15.27
N SER A 46 -13.05 -3.85 14.14
CA SER A 46 -11.65 -4.27 14.08
C SER A 46 -10.66 -3.10 13.98
N ASN A 47 -11.12 -1.88 13.71
CA ASN A 47 -10.27 -0.71 13.53
C ASN A 47 -9.95 -0.02 14.87
N ASP A 48 -8.74 0.53 15.00
CA ASP A 48 -8.33 1.29 16.21
C ASP A 48 -9.23 2.50 16.51
N GLY A 49 -9.90 3.06 15.49
CA GLY A 49 -10.87 4.14 15.62
C GLY A 49 -12.28 3.73 16.07
N ALA A 50 -12.53 2.43 16.31
CA ALA A 50 -13.86 1.93 16.68
C ALA A 50 -14.35 2.54 18.02
N THR A 51 -13.45 2.68 18.98
CA THR A 51 -13.73 3.26 20.31
C THR A 51 -13.54 4.78 20.37
N THR A 52 -13.29 5.45 19.23
CA THR A 52 -13.16 6.91 19.17
C THR A 52 -14.54 7.56 19.10
N LYS A 53 -14.89 8.37 20.10
CA LYS A 53 -16.18 9.07 20.24
C LYS A 53 -16.39 10.11 19.14
N GLY A 54 -17.57 10.13 18.53
CA GLY A 54 -18.07 11.21 17.67
C GLY A 54 -18.58 12.39 18.50
N VAL A 55 -19.46 13.21 17.92
CA VAL A 55 -20.13 14.34 18.61
C VAL A 55 -21.16 13.88 19.64
N ASP A 56 -21.70 12.67 19.51
CA ASP A 56 -22.70 12.08 20.43
C ASP A 56 -22.09 11.27 21.57
N GLY A 57 -20.76 11.17 21.62
CA GLY A 57 -20.07 10.40 22.65
C GLY A 57 -20.15 8.88 22.51
N VAL A 58 -20.92 8.38 21.53
CA VAL A 58 -21.16 6.95 21.31
C VAL A 58 -20.00 6.30 20.57
N THR A 59 -19.67 5.06 20.96
CA THR A 59 -18.60 4.26 20.36
C THR A 59 -19.12 2.90 19.85
N ALA A 60 -18.21 2.00 19.44
CA ALA A 60 -18.54 0.63 19.10
C ALA A 60 -18.98 -0.22 20.31
N ASP A 61 -18.71 0.27 21.51
CA ASP A 61 -19.18 -0.34 22.76
C ASP A 61 -20.69 -0.22 22.87
N GLY A 62 -21.37 -1.25 23.37
CA GLY A 62 -22.82 -1.31 23.43
C GLY A 62 -23.51 -1.51 22.07
N HIS A 63 -22.81 -2.01 21.05
CA HIS A 63 -23.47 -2.37 19.78
C HIS A 63 -24.22 -3.69 19.90
N SER A 64 -25.42 -3.76 19.31
CA SER A 64 -26.29 -4.91 19.31
C SER A 64 -26.99 -5.09 17.95
N VAL A 65 -27.67 -6.21 17.79
CA VAL A 65 -28.48 -6.51 16.57
C VAL A 65 -29.66 -5.52 16.47
N GLU A 66 -30.31 -5.22 17.61
CA GLU A 66 -31.45 -4.30 17.69
C GLU A 66 -31.04 -2.90 17.26
N ARG A 67 -29.86 -2.44 17.66
CA ARG A 67 -29.34 -1.15 17.22
C ARG A 67 -29.13 -1.07 15.72
N SER A 68 -28.67 -2.15 15.09
CA SER A 68 -28.62 -2.25 13.63
C SER A 68 -30.03 -2.21 13.03
N GLN A 69 -30.99 -2.89 13.66
CA GLN A 69 -32.40 -2.90 13.23
C GLN A 69 -33.05 -1.52 13.34
N GLU A 70 -32.71 -0.77 14.39
CA GLU A 70 -33.15 0.63 14.56
C GLU A 70 -32.66 1.53 13.42
N ILE A 71 -31.39 1.41 13.04
CA ILE A 71 -30.83 2.15 11.91
C ILE A 71 -31.55 1.77 10.61
N MET A 72 -31.82 0.48 10.39
CA MET A 72 -32.59 0.01 9.23
C MET A 72 -34.01 0.63 9.21
N ASN A 73 -34.67 0.71 10.35
CA ASN A 73 -36.01 1.31 10.48
C ASN A 73 -35.97 2.82 10.22
N GLN A 74 -34.97 3.55 10.75
CA GLN A 74 -34.77 4.97 10.46
C GLN A 74 -34.55 5.24 8.96
N LEU A 75 -33.77 4.39 8.29
CA LEU A 75 -33.58 4.47 6.83
C LEU A 75 -34.88 4.15 6.09
N ARG A 76 -35.62 3.11 6.50
CA ARG A 76 -36.91 2.71 5.89
C ARG A 76 -37.91 3.87 5.95
N ASN A 77 -38.04 4.48 7.10
CA ASN A 77 -38.99 5.57 7.38
C ASN A 77 -38.47 6.93 6.86
N GLY A 78 -37.24 7.01 6.36
CA GLY A 78 -36.65 8.26 5.88
C GLY A 78 -36.31 9.27 6.97
N THR A 79 -36.24 8.85 8.24
CA THR A 79 -35.94 9.71 9.40
C THR A 79 -34.44 9.83 9.70
N TYR A 80 -33.61 8.91 9.18
CA TYR A 80 -32.16 8.97 9.37
C TYR A 80 -31.58 10.24 8.76
N ARG A 81 -30.77 10.94 9.56
CA ARG A 81 -29.96 12.09 9.13
C ARG A 81 -28.55 11.97 9.68
N PRO A 82 -27.50 12.05 8.85
CA PRO A 82 -26.12 12.05 9.33
C PRO A 82 -25.85 13.22 10.25
N LYS A 83 -25.14 12.98 11.34
CA LYS A 83 -24.71 14.01 12.28
C LYS A 83 -23.40 14.67 11.82
N PRO A 84 -23.10 15.91 12.24
CA PRO A 84 -21.82 16.54 11.97
C PRO A 84 -20.65 15.72 12.49
N THR A 85 -19.51 15.75 11.79
CA THR A 85 -18.29 15.09 12.23
C THR A 85 -17.57 15.94 13.29
N ARG A 86 -16.99 15.34 14.32
CA ARG A 86 -16.15 16.03 15.29
C ARG A 86 -14.77 16.26 14.69
N ARG A 87 -14.34 17.52 14.54
CA ARG A 87 -13.03 17.87 13.99
C ARG A 87 -11.95 17.73 15.06
N VAL A 88 -10.84 17.09 14.70
CA VAL A 88 -9.61 17.01 15.50
C VAL A 88 -8.42 17.23 14.59
N TYR A 89 -7.31 17.72 15.14
CA TYR A 89 -6.10 18.00 14.36
C TYR A 89 -5.00 16.99 14.68
N ILE A 90 -4.36 16.46 13.65
CA ILE A 90 -3.22 15.55 13.74
C ILE A 90 -1.98 16.26 13.18
N PRO A 91 -0.85 16.31 13.92
CA PRO A 91 0.37 16.95 13.44
C PRO A 91 0.94 16.18 12.25
N LYS A 92 1.33 16.92 11.19
CA LYS A 92 2.10 16.40 10.07
C LYS A 92 3.61 16.45 10.38
N SER A 93 4.41 15.66 9.66
CA SER A 93 5.87 15.65 9.81
C SER A 93 6.55 17.00 9.53
N ASN A 94 5.88 17.90 8.80
CA ASN A 94 6.35 19.26 8.50
C ASN A 94 5.85 20.34 9.48
N GLY A 95 5.32 19.96 10.63
CA GLY A 95 4.81 20.88 11.66
C GLY A 95 3.39 21.43 11.39
N LYS A 96 2.85 21.27 10.17
CA LYS A 96 1.46 21.65 9.86
C LYS A 96 0.49 20.64 10.46
N GLN A 97 -0.74 21.09 10.72
CA GLN A 97 -1.80 20.23 11.21
C GLN A 97 -2.67 19.70 10.07
N ARG A 98 -3.19 18.47 10.23
CA ARG A 98 -4.17 17.86 9.32
C ARG A 98 -5.50 17.78 10.05
N PRO A 99 -6.57 18.43 9.55
CA PRO A 99 -7.90 18.26 10.11
C PRO A 99 -8.40 16.83 9.83
N LEU A 100 -8.98 16.20 10.84
CA LEU A 100 -9.61 14.88 10.73
C LEU A 100 -11.03 15.00 11.27
N GLY A 101 -12.03 14.58 10.49
CA GLY A 101 -13.43 14.52 10.90
C GLY A 101 -13.76 13.12 11.44
N ILE A 102 -14.23 13.05 12.68
CA ILE A 102 -14.65 11.80 13.31
C ILE A 102 -16.17 11.72 13.29
N PRO A 103 -16.78 10.84 12.45
CA PRO A 103 -18.22 10.62 12.43
C PRO A 103 -18.70 9.95 13.72
N THR A 104 -20.01 10.03 14.00
CA THR A 104 -20.63 9.22 15.04
C THR A 104 -20.51 7.73 14.73
N PHE A 105 -20.68 6.88 15.74
CA PHE A 105 -20.59 5.44 15.50
C PHE A 105 -21.70 4.95 14.56
N THR A 106 -22.92 5.46 14.71
CA THR A 106 -24.03 5.17 13.79
C THR A 106 -23.71 5.58 12.37
N ASP A 107 -23.15 6.78 12.17
CA ASP A 107 -22.75 7.24 10.83
C ASP A 107 -21.61 6.41 10.25
N LYS A 108 -20.65 5.96 11.07
CA LYS A 108 -19.61 5.02 10.62
C LYS A 108 -20.20 3.72 10.08
N LEU A 109 -21.22 3.15 10.75
CA LEU A 109 -21.91 1.93 10.29
C LEU A 109 -22.64 2.18 8.97
N VAL A 110 -23.40 3.26 8.85
CA VAL A 110 -24.13 3.59 7.61
C VAL A 110 -23.13 3.84 6.46
N GLN A 111 -22.07 4.58 6.72
CA GLN A 111 -21.00 4.82 5.73
C GLN A 111 -20.33 3.52 5.30
N GLU A 112 -20.07 2.59 6.22
CA GLU A 112 -19.46 1.30 5.89
C GLU A 112 -20.39 0.42 5.06
N ALA A 113 -21.69 0.35 5.40
CA ALA A 113 -22.67 -0.37 4.61
C ALA A 113 -22.74 0.18 3.17
N CYS A 114 -22.77 1.51 3.02
CA CYS A 114 -22.70 2.15 1.71
C CYS A 114 -21.37 1.88 0.99
N ARG A 115 -20.25 1.89 1.71
CA ARG A 115 -18.91 1.60 1.16
C ARG A 115 -18.82 0.18 0.58
N ILE A 116 -19.41 -0.83 1.26
CA ILE A 116 -19.47 -2.20 0.78
C ILE A 116 -20.19 -2.28 -0.57
N ILE A 117 -21.30 -1.56 -0.71
CA ILE A 117 -22.08 -1.51 -1.97
C ILE A 117 -21.27 -0.79 -3.07
N LEU A 118 -20.70 0.36 -2.77
CA LEU A 118 -19.87 1.11 -3.72
C LEU A 118 -18.63 0.33 -4.16
N GLU A 119 -18.00 -0.41 -3.26
CA GLU A 119 -16.88 -1.29 -3.57
C GLU A 119 -17.28 -2.36 -4.61
N ALA A 120 -18.47 -2.97 -4.46
CA ALA A 120 -18.98 -3.94 -5.43
C ALA A 120 -19.23 -3.31 -6.81
N ILE A 121 -19.57 -2.01 -6.88
CA ILE A 121 -19.83 -1.30 -8.13
C ILE A 121 -18.52 -0.86 -8.79
N PHE A 122 -17.64 -0.19 -8.03
CA PHE A 122 -16.53 0.57 -8.61
C PHE A 122 -15.20 -0.19 -8.64
N GLU A 123 -14.94 -1.10 -7.68
CA GLU A 123 -13.67 -1.85 -7.64
C GLU A 123 -13.38 -2.61 -8.94
N PRO A 124 -14.37 -3.28 -9.58
CA PRO A 124 -14.12 -4.01 -10.82
C PRO A 124 -13.77 -3.12 -12.02
N VAL A 125 -14.12 -1.84 -11.99
CA VAL A 125 -13.92 -0.90 -13.10
C VAL A 125 -12.77 0.09 -12.88
N PHE A 126 -12.23 0.16 -11.66
CA PHE A 126 -11.07 1.01 -11.39
C PHE A 126 -9.86 0.62 -12.21
N SER A 127 -9.12 1.65 -12.65
CA SER A 127 -7.88 1.46 -13.39
C SER A 127 -6.88 0.59 -12.62
N LYS A 128 -6.19 -0.31 -13.33
CA LYS A 128 -5.07 -1.09 -12.80
C LYS A 128 -3.86 -0.25 -12.38
N PHE A 129 -3.87 1.03 -12.69
CA PHE A 129 -2.83 2.00 -12.35
C PHE A 129 -3.17 2.87 -11.15
N SER A 130 -4.33 2.62 -10.53
CA SER A 130 -4.80 3.24 -9.30
C SER A 130 -4.63 2.26 -8.13
N PHE A 131 -3.82 2.62 -7.13
CA PHE A 131 -3.41 1.70 -6.05
C PHE A 131 -3.88 2.14 -4.65
N GLY A 132 -4.11 3.43 -4.42
CA GLY A 132 -4.45 3.95 -3.09
C GLY A 132 -5.87 3.61 -2.65
N PHE A 133 -6.05 3.37 -1.36
CA PHE A 133 -7.34 3.08 -0.71
C PHE A 133 -8.10 1.85 -1.25
N ARG A 134 -7.41 0.93 -1.87
CA ARG A 134 -7.98 -0.32 -2.39
C ARG A 134 -7.51 -1.49 -1.55
N LYS A 135 -8.43 -2.41 -1.25
CA LYS A 135 -8.10 -3.59 -0.44
C LYS A 135 -7.07 -4.47 -1.15
N ARG A 136 -6.11 -4.99 -0.40
CA ARG A 136 -5.04 -5.90 -0.84
C ARG A 136 -4.07 -5.32 -1.87
N ILE A 137 -4.20 -4.06 -2.25
CA ILE A 137 -3.28 -3.36 -3.13
C ILE A 137 -2.64 -2.23 -2.31
N GLY A 138 -1.33 -2.26 -2.18
CA GLY A 138 -0.61 -1.34 -1.31
C GLY A 138 0.48 -0.53 -2.01
N THR A 139 1.25 0.19 -1.21
CA THR A 139 2.38 1.01 -1.70
C THR A 139 3.44 0.18 -2.42
N HIS A 140 3.66 -1.08 -1.99
CA HIS A 140 4.62 -1.96 -2.65
C HIS A 140 4.17 -2.35 -4.05
N ASP A 141 2.86 -2.57 -4.26
CA ASP A 141 2.31 -2.90 -5.59
C ASP A 141 2.45 -1.71 -6.54
N ALA A 142 2.13 -0.49 -6.08
CA ALA A 142 2.33 0.74 -6.83
C ALA A 142 3.81 0.95 -7.22
N LEU A 143 4.74 0.79 -6.27
CA LEU A 143 6.16 0.96 -6.49
C LEU A 143 6.74 -0.12 -7.42
N SER A 144 6.34 -1.38 -7.27
CA SER A 144 6.76 -2.48 -8.13
C SER A 144 6.26 -2.30 -9.56
N SER A 145 5.00 -1.89 -9.73
CA SER A 145 4.43 -1.52 -11.03
C SER A 145 5.19 -0.36 -11.66
N THR A 146 5.48 0.70 -10.90
CA THR A 146 6.28 1.84 -11.36
C THR A 146 7.69 1.41 -11.76
N GLN A 147 8.35 0.59 -10.95
CA GLN A 147 9.70 0.09 -11.24
C GLN A 147 9.77 -0.67 -12.57
N THR A 148 8.78 -1.49 -12.85
CA THR A 148 8.74 -2.31 -14.07
C THR A 148 8.37 -1.48 -15.29
N ARG A 149 7.31 -0.66 -15.19
CA ARG A 149 6.73 0.04 -16.33
C ARG A 149 7.47 1.31 -16.72
N PHE A 150 8.09 2.02 -15.77
CA PHE A 150 8.80 3.27 -16.03
C PHE A 150 10.24 3.05 -16.52
N SER A 151 10.59 1.83 -16.90
CA SER A 151 11.91 1.54 -17.47
C SER A 151 12.16 2.40 -18.72
N GLY A 152 13.32 3.06 -18.75
CA GLY A 152 13.72 3.96 -19.85
C GLY A 152 13.12 5.36 -19.78
N THR A 153 12.34 5.70 -18.76
CA THR A 153 11.83 7.05 -18.51
C THR A 153 12.96 8.07 -18.51
N LYS A 154 12.76 9.18 -19.21
CA LYS A 154 13.69 10.32 -19.25
C LYS A 154 13.25 11.47 -18.35
N TRP A 155 11.94 11.69 -18.27
CA TRP A 155 11.32 12.74 -17.47
C TRP A 155 10.29 12.14 -16.53
N PHE A 156 10.40 12.44 -15.25
CA PHE A 156 9.34 12.25 -14.27
C PHE A 156 8.52 13.54 -14.19
N ILE A 157 7.20 13.41 -14.21
CA ILE A 157 6.28 14.52 -13.98
C ILE A 157 5.50 14.17 -12.72
N GLU A 158 5.78 14.90 -11.65
CA GLU A 158 5.17 14.75 -10.34
C GLU A 158 4.02 15.73 -10.22
N PHE A 159 2.87 15.25 -9.73
CA PHE A 159 1.69 16.06 -9.48
C PHE A 159 1.25 15.92 -8.03
N ASP A 160 0.87 17.04 -7.42
CA ASP A 160 0.25 17.11 -6.10
C ASP A 160 -1.03 17.94 -6.21
N ILE A 161 -2.16 17.36 -5.87
CA ILE A 161 -3.46 18.04 -5.90
C ILE A 161 -3.62 18.82 -4.60
N LYS A 162 -3.87 20.13 -4.70
CA LYS A 162 -4.02 21.01 -3.54
C LYS A 162 -5.28 20.69 -2.76
N GLY A 163 -5.12 20.24 -1.49
CA GLY A 163 -6.24 20.00 -0.59
C GLY A 163 -7.32 19.08 -1.17
N TYR A 164 -6.91 17.97 -1.78
CA TYR A 164 -7.78 17.12 -2.59
C TYR A 164 -9.12 16.78 -1.90
N PHE A 165 -9.07 16.22 -0.68
CA PHE A 165 -10.29 15.83 0.04
C PHE A 165 -11.21 17.00 0.38
N ASP A 166 -10.66 18.18 0.57
CA ASP A 166 -11.41 19.38 0.93
C ASP A 166 -12.02 20.07 -0.29
N ASN A 167 -11.50 19.78 -1.50
CA ASN A 167 -11.91 20.43 -2.76
C ASN A 167 -12.72 19.53 -3.70
N ILE A 168 -13.14 18.34 -3.27
CA ILE A 168 -14.04 17.48 -4.07
C ILE A 168 -15.38 18.19 -4.26
N ASN A 169 -15.75 18.48 -5.51
CA ASN A 169 -17.04 19.09 -5.82
C ASN A 169 -18.16 18.04 -5.69
N HIS A 170 -19.13 18.30 -4.80
CA HIS A 170 -20.24 17.38 -4.53
C HIS A 170 -21.14 17.14 -5.75
N GLN A 171 -21.38 18.15 -6.59
CA GLN A 171 -22.24 18.02 -7.78
C GLN A 171 -21.57 17.10 -8.82
N ILE A 172 -20.27 17.30 -9.07
CA ILE A 172 -19.49 16.45 -9.96
C ILE A 172 -19.48 15.02 -9.43
N LEU A 173 -19.17 14.82 -8.13
CA LEU A 173 -19.15 13.50 -7.52
C LEU A 173 -20.49 12.77 -7.65
N VAL A 174 -21.59 13.44 -7.35
CA VAL A 174 -22.96 12.90 -7.51
C VAL A 174 -23.23 12.55 -8.98
N GLY A 175 -22.81 13.41 -9.91
CA GLY A 175 -22.91 13.13 -11.35
C GLY A 175 -22.16 11.87 -11.76
N LEU A 176 -20.95 11.67 -11.24
CA LEU A 176 -20.13 10.48 -11.50
C LEU A 176 -20.77 9.21 -10.91
N LEU A 177 -21.32 9.28 -9.70
CA LEU A 177 -22.07 8.17 -9.11
C LEU A 177 -23.30 7.80 -9.96
N LYS A 178 -24.04 8.79 -10.47
CA LYS A 178 -25.20 8.58 -11.33
C LYS A 178 -24.88 7.93 -12.68
N LYS A 179 -23.65 7.99 -13.16
CA LYS A 179 -23.22 7.25 -14.35
C LYS A 179 -23.38 5.73 -14.19
N LYS A 180 -23.18 5.21 -12.97
CA LYS A 180 -23.23 3.77 -12.65
C LYS A 180 -24.42 3.36 -11.79
N ILE A 181 -25.05 4.30 -11.09
CA ILE A 181 -26.11 4.05 -10.12
C ILE A 181 -27.40 4.69 -10.59
N ASN A 182 -28.48 3.88 -10.62
CA ASN A 182 -29.84 4.31 -10.90
C ASN A 182 -30.73 4.06 -9.68
N ASP A 183 -30.39 4.70 -8.55
CA ASP A 183 -31.12 4.65 -7.29
C ASP A 183 -30.99 6.02 -6.59
N GLU A 184 -31.99 6.86 -6.79
CA GLU A 184 -32.00 8.25 -6.28
C GLU A 184 -31.98 8.30 -4.74
N ARG A 185 -32.62 7.34 -4.05
CA ARG A 185 -32.60 7.28 -2.57
C ARG A 185 -31.18 6.98 -2.04
N PHE A 186 -30.47 6.08 -2.68
CA PHE A 186 -29.09 5.76 -2.33
C PHE A 186 -28.15 6.94 -2.60
N ILE A 187 -28.32 7.60 -3.75
CA ILE A 187 -27.55 8.82 -4.09
C ILE A 187 -27.84 9.96 -3.11
N ALA A 188 -29.13 10.17 -2.74
CA ALA A 188 -29.51 11.18 -1.76
C ALA A 188 -28.87 10.93 -0.39
N LEU A 189 -28.82 9.67 0.06
CA LEU A 189 -28.16 9.29 1.31
C LEU A 189 -26.67 9.67 1.30
N ILE A 190 -25.96 9.37 0.21
CA ILE A 190 -24.55 9.79 0.06
C ILE A 190 -24.46 11.33 0.06
N GLY A 191 -25.35 12.00 -0.63
CA GLY A 191 -25.41 13.47 -0.65
C GLY A 191 -25.62 14.09 0.74
N TRP A 192 -26.43 13.48 1.59
CA TRP A 192 -26.60 13.91 2.99
C TRP A 192 -25.34 13.72 3.81
N MET A 193 -24.64 12.60 3.64
CA MET A 193 -23.35 12.36 4.31
C MET A 193 -22.28 13.39 3.91
N LEU A 194 -22.23 13.78 2.64
CA LEU A 194 -21.31 14.81 2.16
C LEU A 194 -21.62 16.20 2.75
N LYS A 195 -22.89 16.49 3.00
CA LYS A 195 -23.37 17.77 3.52
C LYS A 195 -23.51 17.83 5.05
N ALA A 196 -23.18 16.74 5.77
CA ALA A 196 -23.39 16.64 7.22
C ALA A 196 -22.65 17.71 8.04
N GLY A 197 -21.61 18.34 7.49
CA GLY A 197 -20.84 19.36 8.17
C GLY A 197 -19.86 18.81 9.21
N TYR A 198 -19.26 19.72 9.97
CA TYR A 198 -18.38 19.35 11.07
C TYR A 198 -18.55 20.31 12.26
N THR A 199 -18.21 19.83 13.44
CA THR A 199 -18.19 20.62 14.66
C THR A 199 -16.74 20.82 15.09
N GLU A 200 -16.37 22.09 15.29
CA GLU A 200 -15.07 22.54 15.76
C GLU A 200 -15.28 23.56 16.88
N ASP A 201 -14.61 23.40 18.02
CA ASP A 201 -14.77 24.28 19.19
C ASP A 201 -16.24 24.53 19.58
N TRP A 202 -17.05 23.45 19.53
CA TRP A 202 -18.50 23.47 19.81
C TRP A 202 -19.35 24.30 18.81
N LYS A 203 -18.74 24.80 17.70
CA LYS A 203 -19.45 25.52 16.64
C LYS A 203 -19.67 24.60 15.44
N PHE A 204 -20.88 24.64 14.90
CA PHE A 204 -21.24 23.91 13.70
C PHE A 204 -20.78 24.67 12.46
N ASN A 205 -20.13 23.95 11.53
CA ASN A 205 -19.68 24.46 10.24
C ASN A 205 -20.30 23.64 9.11
N LYS A 206 -20.90 24.29 8.13
CA LYS A 206 -21.42 23.63 6.93
C LYS A 206 -20.29 23.21 6.00
N THR A 207 -20.45 22.07 5.33
CA THR A 207 -19.53 21.59 4.31
C THR A 207 -20.15 21.83 2.92
N TYR A 208 -19.55 22.71 2.14
CA TYR A 208 -19.99 23.02 0.77
C TYR A 208 -19.25 22.22 -0.29
N SER A 209 -18.05 21.78 0.01
CA SER A 209 -17.19 20.94 -0.81
C SER A 209 -16.41 19.97 0.07
N GLY A 210 -15.84 18.94 -0.55
CA GLY A 210 -14.99 17.98 0.13
C GLY A 210 -15.71 16.80 0.75
N THR A 211 -14.90 15.80 1.07
CA THR A 211 -15.32 14.66 1.88
C THR A 211 -14.58 14.73 3.21
N PRO A 212 -15.22 14.47 4.37
CA PRO A 212 -14.55 14.54 5.66
C PRO A 212 -13.30 13.64 5.67
N GLN A 213 -12.11 14.22 5.89
CA GLN A 213 -10.92 13.41 6.10
C GLN A 213 -11.13 12.59 7.38
N GLY A 214 -11.23 11.24 7.23
CA GLY A 214 -11.55 10.33 8.35
C GLY A 214 -12.94 9.70 8.27
N GLY A 215 -13.80 10.11 7.35
CA GLY A 215 -15.03 9.40 7.03
C GLY A 215 -14.73 8.03 6.40
N VAL A 216 -15.50 7.00 6.78
CA VAL A 216 -15.30 5.62 6.32
C VAL A 216 -15.53 5.48 4.81
N ILE A 217 -16.48 6.24 4.26
CA ILE A 217 -16.83 6.23 2.84
C ILE A 217 -15.92 7.12 1.98
N SER A 218 -15.23 8.09 2.59
CA SER A 218 -14.46 9.11 1.86
C SER A 218 -13.38 8.53 0.92
N PRO A 219 -12.62 7.47 1.28
CA PRO A 219 -11.60 6.91 0.40
C PRO A 219 -12.15 6.36 -0.93
N ILE A 220 -13.30 5.66 -0.91
CA ILE A 220 -13.87 5.13 -2.15
C ILE A 220 -14.47 6.24 -3.00
N LEU A 221 -15.12 7.22 -2.39
CA LEU A 221 -15.66 8.39 -3.11
C LEU A 221 -14.54 9.19 -3.78
N ALA A 222 -13.40 9.35 -3.09
CA ALA A 222 -12.20 9.95 -3.65
C ALA A 222 -11.68 9.16 -4.88
N ASN A 223 -11.64 7.84 -4.80
CA ASN A 223 -11.24 7.02 -5.95
C ASN A 223 -12.25 7.09 -7.11
N VAL A 224 -13.56 7.16 -6.83
CA VAL A 224 -14.59 7.37 -7.86
C VAL A 224 -14.37 8.72 -8.56
N TYR A 225 -14.06 9.77 -7.82
CA TYR A 225 -13.81 11.10 -8.37
C TYR A 225 -12.59 11.13 -9.30
N LEU A 226 -11.46 10.52 -8.89
CA LEU A 226 -10.23 10.45 -9.69
C LEU A 226 -10.24 9.34 -10.75
N HIS A 227 -11.28 8.52 -10.81
CA HIS A 227 -11.39 7.53 -11.89
C HIS A 227 -11.49 8.18 -13.27
N GLU A 228 -12.13 9.35 -13.38
CA GLU A 228 -12.17 10.13 -14.63
C GLU A 228 -10.75 10.56 -15.07
N LEU A 229 -9.88 10.91 -14.09
CA LEU A 229 -8.47 11.16 -14.39
C LEU A 229 -7.78 9.88 -14.87
N ASP A 230 -8.07 8.72 -14.27
CA ASP A 230 -7.46 7.45 -14.68
C ASP A 230 -7.86 7.08 -16.13
N VAL A 231 -9.10 7.33 -16.52
CA VAL A 231 -9.59 7.14 -17.89
C VAL A 231 -8.88 8.08 -18.84
N PHE A 232 -8.90 9.40 -18.55
CA PHE A 232 -8.18 10.40 -19.33
C PHE A 232 -6.69 10.06 -19.51
N MET A 233 -6.01 9.66 -18.43
CA MET A 233 -4.60 9.30 -18.48
C MET A 233 -4.34 8.03 -19.31
N THR A 234 -5.27 7.09 -19.31
CA THR A 234 -5.18 5.89 -20.15
C THR A 234 -5.21 6.28 -21.63
N ASP A 235 -6.14 7.14 -22.01
CA ASP A 235 -6.26 7.63 -23.39
C ASP A 235 -5.06 8.48 -23.80
N LEU A 236 -4.61 9.38 -22.92
CA LEU A 236 -3.43 10.20 -23.15
C LEU A 236 -2.16 9.36 -23.33
N CYS A 237 -2.00 8.30 -22.52
CA CYS A 237 -0.91 7.34 -22.68
C CYS A 237 -0.96 6.67 -24.05
N GLN A 238 -2.13 6.21 -24.50
CA GLN A 238 -2.28 5.57 -25.81
C GLN A 238 -1.97 6.54 -26.95
N LYS A 239 -2.50 7.76 -26.91
CA LYS A 239 -2.24 8.82 -27.92
C LYS A 239 -0.76 9.20 -28.00
N THR A 240 -0.09 9.24 -26.85
CA THR A 240 1.33 9.62 -26.76
C THR A 240 2.27 8.51 -27.24
N HIS A 241 1.86 7.24 -27.21
CA HIS A 241 2.71 6.13 -27.59
C HIS A 241 3.03 6.16 -29.08
N LYS A 242 4.33 6.20 -29.45
CA LYS A 242 4.82 6.14 -30.84
C LYS A 242 5.89 5.05 -30.98
N GLY A 243 5.89 4.36 -32.11
CA GLY A 243 6.84 3.31 -32.44
C GLY A 243 6.67 2.05 -31.59
N LYS A 244 6.89 0.87 -32.14
CA LYS A 244 6.83 -0.42 -31.42
C LYS A 244 8.08 -0.61 -30.56
N GLU A 245 9.24 -0.37 -31.16
CA GLU A 245 10.56 -0.50 -30.56
C GLU A 245 11.46 0.68 -30.98
N ARG A 246 12.51 0.94 -30.19
CA ARG A 246 13.52 1.94 -30.56
C ARG A 246 14.33 1.45 -31.73
N LYS A 247 14.68 2.36 -32.63
CA LYS A 247 15.54 2.09 -33.78
C LYS A 247 16.88 1.49 -33.32
N THR A 248 17.30 0.44 -33.98
CA THR A 248 18.64 -0.14 -33.79
C THR A 248 19.70 0.83 -34.31
N ARG A 249 20.76 1.06 -33.54
CA ARG A 249 21.88 1.93 -33.96
C ARG A 249 22.55 1.37 -35.19
N LYS A 250 22.93 2.24 -36.12
CA LYS A 250 23.59 1.86 -37.38
C LYS A 250 24.86 1.03 -37.12
N GLU A 251 25.68 1.45 -36.14
CA GLU A 251 26.91 0.75 -35.73
C GLU A 251 26.62 -0.67 -35.24
N TYR A 252 25.61 -0.87 -34.40
CA TYR A 252 25.24 -2.19 -33.93
C TYR A 252 24.76 -3.08 -35.05
N LYS A 253 23.94 -2.55 -35.95
CA LYS A 253 23.45 -3.27 -37.13
C LYS A 253 24.60 -3.68 -38.07
N ARG A 254 25.61 -2.80 -38.27
CA ARG A 254 26.82 -3.11 -39.03
C ARG A 254 27.58 -4.30 -38.41
N LEU A 255 27.84 -4.25 -37.08
CA LEU A 255 28.53 -5.33 -36.37
C LEU A 255 27.76 -6.65 -36.43
N ASP A 256 26.42 -6.59 -36.33
CA ASP A 256 25.56 -7.76 -36.42
C ASP A 256 25.58 -8.40 -37.80
N ASN A 257 25.57 -7.59 -38.88
CA ASN A 257 25.69 -8.06 -40.26
C ASN A 257 27.08 -8.70 -40.51
N LEU A 258 28.18 -8.09 -40.03
CA LEU A 258 29.50 -8.65 -40.13
C LEU A 258 29.59 -10.02 -39.44
N LYS A 259 29.10 -10.10 -38.21
CA LYS A 259 29.09 -11.37 -37.44
C LYS A 259 28.23 -12.45 -38.13
N ARG A 260 27.11 -12.08 -38.75
CA ARG A 260 26.29 -13.01 -39.50
C ARG A 260 27.05 -13.55 -40.71
N GLY A 261 27.67 -12.69 -41.50
CA GLY A 261 28.47 -13.10 -42.64
C GLY A 261 29.62 -14.03 -42.25
N MET A 262 30.32 -13.76 -41.15
CA MET A 262 31.38 -14.67 -40.64
C MET A 262 30.83 -16.05 -40.24
N ARG A 263 29.67 -16.09 -39.56
CA ARG A 263 29.05 -17.37 -39.19
C ARG A 263 28.64 -18.18 -40.43
N GLU A 264 28.00 -17.53 -41.39
CA GLU A 264 27.62 -18.18 -42.65
C GLU A 264 28.85 -18.75 -43.39
N ASN A 265 29.99 -18.05 -43.35
CA ASN A 265 31.23 -18.57 -43.95
C ASN A 265 31.81 -19.75 -43.12
N LEU A 266 31.78 -19.68 -41.80
CA LEU A 266 32.20 -20.80 -40.94
C LEU A 266 31.34 -22.04 -41.14
N ASP A 267 30.03 -21.88 -41.26
CA ASP A 267 29.10 -22.99 -41.54
C ASP A 267 29.38 -23.58 -42.94
N ARG A 268 29.58 -22.74 -43.97
CA ARG A 268 29.96 -23.17 -45.31
C ARG A 268 31.29 -23.91 -45.36
N MET A 269 32.31 -23.43 -44.58
CA MET A 269 33.61 -24.11 -44.46
C MET A 269 33.47 -25.48 -43.78
N LYS A 270 32.59 -25.56 -42.76
CA LYS A 270 32.32 -26.83 -42.07
C LYS A 270 31.64 -27.84 -42.97
N ASP A 271 30.60 -27.42 -43.71
CA ASP A 271 29.80 -28.29 -44.57
C ASP A 271 30.62 -28.83 -45.76
N LYS A 272 31.60 -28.03 -46.24
CA LYS A 272 32.47 -28.40 -47.35
C LYS A 272 33.86 -28.89 -46.91
N ASN A 273 34.10 -29.06 -45.63
CA ASN A 273 35.37 -29.47 -45.03
C ASN A 273 36.57 -28.64 -45.56
N LEU A 274 36.40 -27.31 -45.66
CA LEU A 274 37.42 -26.38 -46.14
C LEU A 274 38.26 -25.81 -44.98
N GLU A 275 39.58 -25.70 -45.17
CA GLU A 275 40.49 -25.06 -44.22
C GLU A 275 40.53 -23.55 -44.39
N ILE A 276 40.33 -23.04 -45.60
CA ILE A 276 40.38 -21.62 -45.96
C ILE A 276 39.03 -21.20 -46.51
N CYS A 277 38.61 -19.97 -46.14
CA CYS A 277 37.35 -19.39 -46.60
C CYS A 277 37.39 -19.10 -48.09
N PRO A 278 36.44 -19.65 -48.92
CA PRO A 278 36.44 -19.48 -50.35
C PRO A 278 35.94 -18.10 -50.77
N GLU A 279 36.39 -17.65 -51.95
CA GLU A 279 35.79 -16.52 -52.67
C GLU A 279 34.35 -16.83 -53.12
N ASN A 280 33.56 -15.78 -53.30
CA ASN A 280 32.24 -15.94 -53.92
C ASN A 280 32.38 -16.19 -55.41
N LYS A 281 31.74 -17.24 -55.94
CA LYS A 281 31.75 -17.56 -57.38
C LYS A 281 31.00 -16.53 -58.24
N SER A 282 30.08 -15.77 -57.66
CA SER A 282 29.30 -14.71 -58.27
C SER A 282 28.81 -13.73 -57.21
N GLY A 283 28.83 -12.43 -57.49
CA GLY A 283 28.42 -11.37 -56.55
C GLY A 283 29.58 -10.61 -55.91
N PRO A 284 29.29 -9.82 -54.87
CA PRO A 284 30.32 -9.00 -54.20
C PRO A 284 31.42 -9.88 -53.60
N ARG A 285 32.67 -9.34 -53.61
CA ARG A 285 33.86 -10.01 -53.04
C ARG A 285 33.61 -10.41 -51.59
N ASN A 286 33.95 -11.65 -51.26
CA ASN A 286 33.85 -12.11 -49.87
C ASN A 286 34.97 -11.47 -49.04
N PRO A 287 34.67 -10.61 -48.05
CA PRO A 287 35.68 -9.91 -47.28
C PRO A 287 36.52 -10.84 -46.37
N TYR A 288 36.14 -12.11 -46.28
CA TYR A 288 36.81 -13.12 -45.43
C TYR A 288 37.52 -14.19 -46.24
N ALA A 289 37.51 -14.05 -47.56
CA ALA A 289 38.21 -14.99 -48.44
C ALA A 289 39.71 -15.04 -48.10
N GLY A 290 40.28 -16.22 -48.10
CA GLY A 290 41.67 -16.46 -47.78
C GLY A 290 41.97 -16.63 -46.27
N LEU A 291 41.00 -16.35 -45.38
CA LEU A 291 41.17 -16.54 -43.95
C LEU A 291 40.93 -18.01 -43.55
N THR A 292 41.75 -18.48 -42.63
CA THR A 292 41.57 -19.76 -41.98
C THR A 292 40.37 -19.73 -40.99
N ARG A 293 39.83 -20.92 -40.72
CA ARG A 293 38.76 -21.06 -39.74
C ARG A 293 39.11 -20.46 -38.37
N GLY A 294 40.38 -20.63 -37.92
CA GLY A 294 40.86 -20.07 -36.66
C GLY A 294 40.90 -18.53 -36.65
N GLU A 295 41.31 -17.93 -37.74
CA GLU A 295 41.33 -16.46 -37.91
C GLU A 295 39.92 -15.88 -37.91
N ILE A 296 38.96 -16.49 -38.61
CA ILE A 296 37.56 -16.06 -38.60
C ILE A 296 36.95 -16.17 -37.21
N VAL A 297 37.27 -17.21 -36.46
CA VAL A 297 36.79 -17.36 -35.04
C VAL A 297 37.36 -16.26 -34.14
N LYS A 298 38.68 -15.97 -34.26
CA LYS A 298 39.29 -14.88 -33.49
C LYS A 298 38.69 -13.52 -33.81
N GLU A 299 38.44 -13.24 -35.07
CA GLU A 299 37.83 -11.99 -35.50
C GLU A 299 36.36 -11.91 -35.09
N LEU A 300 35.62 -13.02 -35.11
CA LEU A 300 34.25 -13.11 -34.58
C LEU A 300 34.19 -12.82 -33.05
N GLU A 301 35.21 -13.25 -32.32
CA GLU A 301 35.33 -12.92 -30.90
C GLU A 301 35.55 -11.42 -30.65
N LYS A 302 36.47 -10.80 -31.41
CA LYS A 302 36.71 -9.33 -31.35
C LYS A 302 35.44 -8.53 -31.67
N LEU A 303 34.77 -8.86 -32.79
CA LEU A 303 33.49 -8.21 -33.16
C LEU A 303 32.39 -8.47 -32.11
N THR A 304 32.43 -9.59 -31.43
CA THR A 304 31.49 -9.87 -30.36
C THR A 304 31.74 -8.96 -29.16
N ASP A 305 32.99 -8.72 -28.81
CA ASP A 305 33.35 -7.82 -27.71
C ASP A 305 33.08 -6.35 -28.08
N GLU A 306 33.30 -5.96 -29.33
CA GLU A 306 32.93 -4.63 -29.87
C GLU A 306 31.42 -4.44 -29.86
N GLN A 307 30.64 -5.41 -30.33
CA GLN A 307 29.19 -5.39 -30.29
C GLN A 307 28.64 -5.35 -28.85
N LEU A 308 29.26 -6.09 -27.91
CA LEU A 308 28.94 -6.01 -26.49
C LEU A 308 29.26 -4.61 -25.91
N SER A 309 30.21 -3.86 -26.47
CA SER A 309 30.52 -2.50 -26.05
C SER A 309 29.61 -1.45 -26.71
N THR A 310 28.86 -1.80 -27.74
CA THR A 310 27.95 -0.92 -28.49
C THR A 310 26.50 -1.10 -28.01
N ARG A 311 25.79 0.02 -27.81
CA ARG A 311 24.35 -0.04 -27.45
C ARG A 311 23.52 -0.49 -28.65
N HIS A 312 22.62 -1.46 -28.44
CA HIS A 312 21.69 -1.95 -29.45
C HIS A 312 20.75 -0.84 -29.95
N SER A 313 20.03 -0.21 -29.04
CA SER A 313 18.96 0.74 -29.38
C SER A 313 19.43 2.18 -29.28
N ASP A 314 18.92 3.06 -30.15
CA ASP A 314 19.18 4.49 -30.13
C ASP A 314 18.41 5.16 -28.95
N PRO A 315 19.12 5.73 -27.95
CA PRO A 315 18.47 6.41 -26.84
C PRO A 315 17.79 7.73 -27.26
N LEU A 316 18.16 8.30 -28.42
CA LEU A 316 17.66 9.56 -28.95
C LEU A 316 16.65 9.40 -30.08
N ASP A 317 16.11 8.18 -30.29
CA ASP A 317 15.12 7.92 -31.31
C ASP A 317 13.90 8.86 -31.18
N GLN A 318 13.75 9.73 -32.19
CA GLN A 318 12.65 10.71 -32.24
C GLN A 318 11.29 10.07 -32.51
N ASN A 319 11.25 8.85 -33.03
CA ASN A 319 10.03 8.14 -33.35
C ASN A 319 9.55 7.21 -32.23
N PHE A 320 10.24 7.20 -31.08
CA PHE A 320 9.86 6.39 -29.93
C PHE A 320 9.41 7.26 -28.76
N ARG A 321 8.12 7.16 -28.42
CA ARG A 321 7.51 7.86 -27.30
C ARG A 321 6.78 6.88 -26.40
N ARG A 322 6.91 7.05 -25.09
CA ARG A 322 6.15 6.31 -24.07
C ARG A 322 5.77 7.25 -22.94
N LEU A 323 4.50 7.25 -22.61
CA LEU A 323 3.96 7.87 -21.42
C LEU A 323 3.43 6.77 -20.51
N GLN A 324 3.84 6.78 -19.26
CA GLN A 324 3.41 5.85 -18.22
C GLN A 324 2.78 6.62 -17.07
N TYR A 325 1.81 6.02 -16.42
CA TYR A 325 1.01 6.62 -15.36
C TYR A 325 0.90 5.68 -14.17
N THR A 326 1.00 6.21 -12.96
CA THR A 326 0.74 5.50 -11.69
C THR A 326 0.15 6.48 -10.70
N ARG A 327 -0.94 6.10 -10.03
CA ARG A 327 -1.62 6.89 -9.00
C ARG A 327 -1.75 6.11 -7.69
N TYR A 328 -1.50 6.79 -6.59
CA TYR A 328 -1.77 6.31 -5.24
C TYR A 328 -2.56 7.37 -4.48
N ALA A 329 -3.88 7.18 -4.36
CA ALA A 329 -4.81 8.20 -3.86
C ALA A 329 -4.75 9.50 -4.71
N ASP A 330 -4.39 10.62 -4.10
CA ASP A 330 -4.18 11.92 -4.72
C ASP A 330 -2.77 12.13 -5.29
N ASP A 331 -1.79 11.36 -4.84
CA ASP A 331 -0.43 11.39 -5.37
C ASP A 331 -0.33 10.62 -6.69
N PHE A 332 0.11 11.26 -7.78
CA PHE A 332 0.34 10.53 -9.02
C PHE A 332 1.60 10.99 -9.75
N LEU A 333 2.17 10.04 -10.47
CA LEU A 333 3.45 10.18 -11.14
C LEU A 333 3.34 9.73 -12.59
N LEU A 334 3.91 10.54 -13.50
CA LEU A 334 4.10 10.16 -14.90
C LEU A 334 5.56 9.90 -15.18
N GLY A 335 5.81 8.91 -16.03
CA GLY A 335 7.12 8.63 -16.60
C GLY A 335 7.09 8.83 -18.11
N PHE A 336 7.88 9.76 -18.64
CA PHE A 336 7.84 10.10 -20.06
C PHE A 336 9.18 9.86 -20.76
N ILE A 337 9.09 9.27 -21.97
CA ILE A 337 10.20 9.12 -22.91
C ILE A 337 9.97 10.06 -24.08
N GLY A 338 10.69 11.17 -24.11
CA GLY A 338 10.58 12.19 -25.15
C GLY A 338 11.41 13.44 -24.81
N SER A 339 11.09 14.56 -25.45
CA SER A 339 11.72 15.85 -25.17
C SER A 339 11.13 16.52 -23.92
N LYS A 340 11.83 17.51 -23.35
CA LYS A 340 11.34 18.28 -22.22
C LYS A 340 10.11 19.11 -22.59
N LYS A 341 10.12 19.71 -23.78
CA LYS A 341 8.99 20.49 -24.30
C LYS A 341 7.69 19.66 -24.39
N GLU A 342 7.79 18.40 -24.86
CA GLU A 342 6.65 17.49 -24.89
C GLU A 342 6.18 17.13 -23.47
N ALA A 343 7.09 16.96 -22.50
CA ALA A 343 6.74 16.71 -21.12
C ALA A 343 6.03 17.92 -20.48
N GLU A 344 6.43 19.14 -20.81
CA GLU A 344 5.79 20.39 -20.39
C GLU A 344 4.37 20.49 -20.99
N ALA A 345 4.19 20.17 -22.26
CA ALA A 345 2.86 20.13 -22.91
C ALA A 345 1.93 19.12 -22.23
N ILE A 346 2.41 17.91 -21.94
CA ILE A 346 1.64 16.88 -21.20
C ILE A 346 1.25 17.41 -19.82
N MET A 347 2.17 18.06 -19.10
CA MET A 347 1.86 18.61 -17.77
C MET A 347 0.77 19.68 -17.84
N VAL A 348 0.79 20.55 -18.84
CA VAL A 348 -0.26 21.57 -19.04
C VAL A 348 -1.61 20.92 -19.35
N GLU A 349 -1.64 19.92 -20.26
CA GLU A 349 -2.85 19.21 -20.65
C GLU A 349 -3.53 18.51 -19.44
N VAL A 350 -2.72 17.85 -18.58
CA VAL A 350 -3.21 17.20 -17.37
C VAL A 350 -3.74 18.24 -16.36
N LYS A 351 -3.03 19.35 -16.15
CA LYS A 351 -3.50 20.45 -15.27
C LYS A 351 -4.82 21.03 -15.77
N GLU A 352 -4.96 21.23 -17.08
CA GLU A 352 -6.18 21.76 -17.67
C GLU A 352 -7.35 20.79 -17.52
N PHE A 353 -7.14 19.49 -17.72
CA PHE A 353 -8.14 18.47 -17.46
C PHE A 353 -8.62 18.50 -16.00
N LEU A 354 -7.70 18.52 -15.04
CA LEU A 354 -8.04 18.59 -13.61
C LEU A 354 -8.87 19.85 -13.30
N ARG A 355 -8.48 21.00 -13.82
CA ARG A 355 -9.17 22.26 -13.59
C ARG A 355 -10.55 22.30 -14.23
N ARG A 356 -10.68 21.91 -15.50
CA ARG A 356 -11.95 22.05 -16.27
C ARG A 356 -12.97 20.99 -15.92
N ILE A 357 -12.54 19.74 -15.80
CA ILE A 357 -13.45 18.59 -15.64
C ILE A 357 -13.68 18.25 -14.17
N LEU A 358 -12.63 18.25 -13.37
CA LEU A 358 -12.70 17.86 -11.96
C LEU A 358 -12.70 19.07 -11.01
N GLN A 359 -12.57 20.29 -11.52
CA GLN A 359 -12.48 21.51 -10.69
C GLN A 359 -11.45 21.38 -9.55
N LEU A 360 -10.31 20.76 -9.85
CA LEU A 360 -9.20 20.56 -8.94
C LEU A 360 -7.99 21.36 -9.38
N GLU A 361 -7.26 21.93 -8.42
CA GLU A 361 -6.02 22.67 -8.66
C GLU A 361 -4.80 21.85 -8.24
N CYS A 362 -3.74 21.92 -9.04
CA CYS A 362 -2.43 21.39 -8.67
C CYS A 362 -1.66 22.39 -7.80
N SER A 363 -0.86 21.87 -6.87
CA SER A 363 0.11 22.68 -6.13
C SER A 363 1.26 23.07 -7.07
N GLU A 364 1.47 24.35 -7.30
CA GLU A 364 2.55 24.82 -8.18
C GLU A 364 3.95 24.49 -7.63
N GLU A 365 4.12 24.58 -6.30
CA GLU A 365 5.39 24.30 -5.64
C GLU A 365 5.81 22.82 -5.77
N LYS A 366 4.85 21.91 -5.78
CA LYS A 366 5.11 20.47 -5.76
C LYS A 366 4.96 19.81 -7.13
N THR A 367 4.19 20.42 -8.06
CA THR A 367 4.03 19.90 -9.41
C THR A 367 5.23 20.30 -10.26
N LYS A 368 6.07 19.32 -10.64
CA LYS A 368 7.33 19.59 -11.31
C LYS A 368 7.76 18.50 -12.27
N ILE A 369 8.59 18.89 -13.24
CA ILE A 369 9.25 17.96 -14.17
C ILE A 369 10.69 17.77 -13.73
N VAL A 370 11.06 16.52 -13.50
CA VAL A 370 12.40 16.15 -13.00
C VAL A 370 13.08 15.19 -13.96
N HIS A 371 14.33 15.44 -14.28
CA HIS A 371 15.12 14.53 -15.10
C HIS A 371 15.41 13.22 -14.34
N HIS A 372 15.37 12.09 -15.04
CA HIS A 372 15.53 10.75 -14.45
C HIS A 372 16.79 10.56 -13.61
N SER A 373 17.87 11.34 -13.87
CA SER A 373 19.11 11.24 -13.12
C SER A 373 19.02 11.86 -11.71
N LYS A 374 18.19 12.89 -11.55
CA LYS A 374 17.91 13.50 -10.23
C LYS A 374 16.90 12.65 -9.45
N GLY A 375 15.97 12.02 -10.16
CA GLY A 375 14.90 11.20 -9.57
C GLY A 375 13.84 12.00 -8.82
N VAL A 376 12.80 11.30 -8.37
CA VAL A 376 11.67 11.88 -7.62
C VAL A 376 11.41 11.06 -6.36
N ILE A 377 10.82 11.69 -5.35
CA ILE A 377 10.34 10.99 -4.16
C ILE A 377 8.87 10.64 -4.38
N PHE A 378 8.56 9.35 -4.45
CA PHE A 378 7.20 8.85 -4.59
C PHE A 378 6.94 7.78 -3.52
N LEU A 379 5.85 7.91 -2.78
CA LEU A 379 5.45 7.02 -1.68
C LEU A 379 6.58 6.77 -0.65
N GLY A 380 7.40 7.79 -0.40
CA GLY A 380 8.50 7.72 0.56
C GLY A 380 9.74 6.98 0.07
N PHE A 381 9.85 6.73 -1.25
CA PHE A 381 11.05 6.19 -1.90
C PHE A 381 11.57 7.15 -2.95
N HIS A 382 12.89 7.21 -3.09
CA HIS A 382 13.54 7.96 -4.14
C HIS A 382 13.67 7.07 -5.39
N LEU A 383 12.97 7.42 -6.43
CA LEU A 383 12.96 6.75 -7.73
C LEU A 383 14.00 7.40 -8.64
N VAL A 384 15.02 6.67 -9.05
CA VAL A 384 16.04 7.13 -9.98
C VAL A 384 16.25 6.11 -11.09
N SER A 385 16.59 6.58 -12.28
CA SER A 385 17.00 5.66 -13.33
C SER A 385 18.41 5.15 -13.07
N ASN A 386 18.61 3.85 -13.24
CA ASN A 386 19.92 3.23 -13.09
C ASN A 386 20.83 3.62 -14.28
N THR A 387 21.51 4.74 -14.12
CA THR A 387 22.52 5.23 -15.07
C THR A 387 23.94 4.85 -14.64
N LEU A 388 24.11 4.12 -13.53
CA LEU A 388 25.39 3.79 -12.95
C LEU A 388 26.27 2.99 -13.92
N LYS A 389 27.25 3.67 -14.50
CA LYS A 389 28.26 3.15 -15.42
C LYS A 389 28.99 1.90 -14.88
N ALA A 390 29.18 1.81 -13.58
CA ALA A 390 29.99 0.76 -12.95
C ALA A 390 29.33 -0.65 -12.94
N ARG A 391 27.99 -0.74 -12.84
CA ARG A 391 27.27 -2.04 -12.91
C ARG A 391 26.77 -2.39 -14.30
N ALA A 392 26.63 -1.41 -15.17
CA ALA A 392 26.19 -1.58 -16.56
C ALA A 392 27.21 -2.34 -17.44
N ASN A 393 28.47 -2.39 -17.00
CA ASN A 393 29.57 -2.94 -17.79
C ASN A 393 29.88 -4.42 -17.46
N ARG A 394 29.05 -5.10 -16.65
CA ARG A 394 29.26 -6.55 -16.43
C ARG A 394 28.77 -7.36 -17.60
N VAL A 395 29.72 -7.99 -18.30
CA VAL A 395 29.43 -9.08 -19.22
C VAL A 395 29.06 -10.29 -18.38
N SER A 396 27.81 -10.74 -18.46
CA SER A 396 27.37 -12.00 -17.84
C SER A 396 27.36 -13.10 -18.90
N SER A 397 27.88 -14.28 -18.59
CA SER A 397 27.68 -15.46 -19.41
C SER A 397 26.43 -16.20 -18.94
N GLN A 398 25.49 -16.45 -19.83
CA GLN A 398 24.33 -17.32 -19.60
C GLN A 398 24.39 -18.51 -20.55
N ILE A 399 24.04 -19.68 -20.06
CA ILE A 399 23.88 -20.86 -20.91
C ILE A 399 22.43 -20.83 -21.43
N ARG A 400 22.27 -20.67 -22.75
CA ARG A 400 20.97 -20.82 -23.43
C ARG A 400 21.11 -21.92 -24.47
N HIS A 401 20.21 -22.91 -24.46
CA HIS A 401 20.24 -24.08 -25.35
C HIS A 401 21.62 -24.78 -25.37
N GLY A 402 22.24 -24.98 -24.21
CA GLY A 402 23.55 -25.64 -24.10
C GLY A 402 24.76 -24.81 -24.55
N LYS A 403 24.57 -23.59 -25.04
CA LYS A 403 25.66 -22.71 -25.50
C LYS A 403 25.88 -21.57 -24.50
N LYS A 404 27.16 -21.32 -24.14
CA LYS A 404 27.57 -20.20 -23.30
C LYS A 404 27.47 -18.91 -24.12
N MET A 405 26.44 -18.11 -23.83
CA MET A 405 26.26 -16.80 -24.45
C MET A 405 26.76 -15.69 -23.54
N ARG A 406 27.67 -14.85 -24.03
CA ARG A 406 28.08 -13.61 -23.38
C ARG A 406 27.01 -12.54 -23.65
N GLN A 407 26.47 -11.97 -22.60
CA GLN A 407 25.49 -10.88 -22.69
C GLN A 407 25.91 -9.72 -21.81
N ARG A 408 26.07 -8.55 -22.40
CA ARG A 408 26.27 -7.31 -21.64
C ARG A 408 24.92 -6.70 -21.35
N ARG A 409 24.55 -6.63 -20.07
CA ARG A 409 23.40 -5.85 -19.65
C ARG A 409 23.82 -4.39 -19.61
N TRP A 410 23.48 -3.64 -20.64
CA TRP A 410 23.49 -2.19 -20.55
C TRP A 410 22.51 -1.78 -19.46
N GLY A 411 22.95 -0.94 -18.49
CA GLY A 411 22.06 -0.32 -17.51
C GLY A 411 21.05 0.57 -18.25
N GLY A 412 20.05 -0.05 -18.85
CA GLY A 412 19.11 0.59 -19.76
C GLY A 412 17.93 1.20 -19.04
N GLY A 413 18.18 2.17 -18.14
CA GLY A 413 17.09 2.97 -17.61
C GLY A 413 16.12 2.24 -16.67
N SER A 414 16.50 1.08 -16.09
CA SER A 414 15.71 0.46 -15.04
C SER A 414 15.58 1.40 -13.85
N ILE A 415 14.39 1.45 -13.27
CA ILE A 415 14.14 2.29 -12.10
C ILE A 415 14.66 1.59 -10.84
N LEU A 416 15.48 2.31 -10.08
CA LEU A 416 15.89 1.91 -8.74
C LEU A 416 14.98 2.59 -7.71
N LEU A 417 14.53 1.81 -6.75
CA LEU A 417 13.83 2.28 -5.56
C LEU A 417 14.86 2.42 -4.45
N LEU A 418 15.09 3.63 -3.98
CA LEU A 418 16.05 3.92 -2.93
C LEU A 418 15.36 4.48 -1.69
N ILE A 419 15.80 4.07 -0.53
CA ILE A 419 15.42 4.69 0.74
C ILE A 419 16.15 6.04 0.83
N PRO A 420 15.43 7.17 0.97
CA PRO A 420 16.06 8.46 1.25
C PRO A 420 16.92 8.41 2.50
N GLU A 421 18.01 9.17 2.52
CA GLU A 421 18.94 9.15 3.64
C GLU A 421 18.33 9.67 4.94
N SER A 422 17.47 10.68 4.85
CA SER A 422 16.78 11.25 6.00
C SER A 422 15.83 10.25 6.68
N LYS A 423 15.16 9.38 5.92
CA LYS A 423 14.07 8.54 6.41
C LYS A 423 14.43 7.63 7.59
N PRO A 424 15.56 6.87 7.58
CA PRO A 424 15.97 6.12 8.77
C PRO A 424 16.40 7.02 9.94
N ARG A 425 17.04 8.17 9.64
CA ARG A 425 17.45 9.15 10.66
C ARG A 425 16.25 9.79 11.35
N ASP A 426 15.25 10.20 10.58
CA ASP A 426 14.00 10.77 11.10
C ASP A 426 13.25 9.74 11.96
N TYR A 427 13.26 8.47 11.55
CA TYR A 427 12.66 7.40 12.33
C TYR A 427 13.38 7.15 13.66
N ILE A 428 14.72 7.17 13.68
CA ILE A 428 15.53 7.06 14.91
C ILE A 428 15.14 8.19 15.90
N LYS A 429 15.05 9.43 15.42
CA LYS A 429 14.63 10.59 16.23
C LYS A 429 13.20 10.44 16.73
N PHE A 430 12.27 10.07 15.85
CA PHE A 430 10.86 9.89 16.16
C PHE A 430 10.64 8.83 17.26
N ARG A 431 11.38 7.71 17.17
CA ARG A 431 11.30 6.62 18.15
C ARG A 431 12.19 6.84 19.38
N ARG A 432 12.94 7.92 19.43
CA ARG A 432 13.89 8.24 20.52
C ARG A 432 14.91 7.14 20.76
N TYR A 433 15.36 6.45 19.69
CA TYR A 433 16.38 5.43 19.83
C TYR A 433 17.77 5.99 20.12
N GLY A 434 18.05 7.23 19.73
CA GLY A 434 19.35 7.84 19.93
C GLY A 434 19.48 9.23 19.36
N ASN A 435 20.61 9.86 19.64
CA ASN A 435 21.02 11.13 19.08
C ASN A 435 21.93 10.90 17.88
N LEU A 436 21.65 11.59 16.78
CA LEU A 436 22.43 11.61 15.55
C LEU A 436 22.99 13.03 15.40
N ASN A 437 23.96 13.40 16.22
CA ASN A 437 24.60 14.70 16.13
C ASN A 437 25.45 14.79 14.86
N ASN A 438 25.68 16.00 14.36
CA ASN A 438 26.53 16.25 13.20
C ASN A 438 27.98 15.86 13.53
N GLY A 439 28.34 14.62 13.24
CA GLY A 439 29.64 14.05 13.53
C GLY A 439 29.59 12.52 13.65
N SER A 440 30.69 11.90 13.97
CA SER A 440 30.86 10.44 14.02
C SER A 440 30.25 9.76 15.26
N ASN A 441 29.79 10.52 16.25
CA ASN A 441 29.31 9.97 17.52
C ASN A 441 27.80 9.75 17.54
N TRP A 442 27.36 8.70 16.86
CA TRP A 442 25.97 8.24 16.94
C TRP A 442 25.80 7.36 18.19
N GLU A 443 24.94 7.80 19.05
CA GLU A 443 24.73 7.13 20.33
C GLU A 443 23.28 6.67 20.50
N GLY A 444 23.09 5.37 20.84
CA GLY A 444 21.81 4.84 21.26
C GLY A 444 21.47 5.31 22.69
N LEU A 445 20.25 5.72 22.93
CA LEU A 445 19.73 6.16 24.24
C LEU A 445 18.77 5.12 24.80
N HIS A 446 18.71 5.00 26.14
CA HIS A 446 17.67 4.19 26.78
C HIS A 446 16.30 4.88 26.64
N ARG A 447 15.24 4.08 26.63
CA ARG A 447 13.86 4.57 26.56
C ARG A 447 13.20 4.43 27.92
N ALA A 448 13.13 5.56 28.64
CA ALA A 448 12.59 5.60 30.01
C ALA A 448 11.13 5.13 30.07
N GLU A 449 10.33 5.40 29.04
CA GLU A 449 8.93 5.00 28.94
C GLU A 449 8.69 3.48 28.94
N LEU A 450 9.73 2.68 28.70
CA LEU A 450 9.63 1.22 28.65
C LEU A 450 10.15 0.51 29.91
N LEU A 451 10.72 1.22 30.87
CA LEU A 451 11.39 0.62 32.03
C LEU A 451 10.45 -0.22 32.90
N ASN A 452 9.17 0.14 32.95
CA ASN A 452 8.15 -0.57 33.74
C ASN A 452 7.60 -1.83 33.02
N ASN A 453 7.92 -2.02 31.76
CA ASN A 453 7.49 -3.21 30.98
C ASN A 453 8.39 -4.42 31.31
N SER A 454 7.89 -5.65 31.12
CA SER A 454 8.74 -6.84 31.19
C SER A 454 9.83 -6.80 30.10
N ASP A 455 10.93 -7.53 30.29
CA ASP A 455 12.02 -7.60 29.32
C ASP A 455 11.51 -8.15 27.96
N TYR A 456 10.59 -9.11 28.02
CA TYR A 456 9.94 -9.69 26.84
C TYR A 456 9.12 -8.63 26.09
N GLU A 457 8.40 -7.78 26.78
CA GLU A 457 7.61 -6.69 26.17
C GLU A 457 8.51 -5.61 25.57
N ILE A 458 9.60 -5.24 26.27
CA ILE A 458 10.61 -4.31 25.75
C ILE A 458 11.16 -4.83 24.44
N LEU A 459 11.65 -6.07 24.39
CA LEU A 459 12.20 -6.69 23.18
C LEU A 459 11.14 -6.78 22.07
N THR A 460 9.89 -7.13 22.43
CA THR A 460 8.79 -7.21 21.49
C THR A 460 8.46 -5.85 20.86
N GLN A 461 8.45 -4.78 21.65
CA GLN A 461 8.20 -3.42 21.17
C GLN A 461 9.28 -2.98 20.18
N TYR A 462 10.55 -3.12 20.53
CA TYR A 462 11.66 -2.80 19.64
C TYR A 462 11.64 -3.63 18.35
N ASN A 463 11.41 -4.94 18.46
CA ASN A 463 11.30 -5.83 17.31
C ASN A 463 10.18 -5.39 16.36
N ASN A 464 8.98 -5.12 16.88
CA ASN A 464 7.85 -4.72 16.07
C ASN A 464 8.11 -3.39 15.35
N GLU A 465 8.68 -2.41 16.04
CA GLU A 465 8.97 -1.10 15.47
C GLU A 465 10.01 -1.20 14.34
N VAL A 466 11.15 -1.86 14.58
CA VAL A 466 12.22 -1.98 13.59
C VAL A 466 11.82 -2.89 12.43
N ARG A 467 11.15 -4.02 12.72
CA ARG A 467 10.68 -4.96 11.71
C ARG A 467 9.66 -4.32 10.79
N ASN A 468 8.66 -3.62 11.33
CA ASN A 468 7.63 -2.96 10.53
C ASN A 468 8.23 -1.91 9.58
N PHE A 469 9.21 -1.14 10.07
CA PHE A 469 9.93 -0.19 9.22
C PHE A 469 10.76 -0.91 8.13
N ALA A 470 11.43 -1.99 8.49
CA ALA A 470 12.22 -2.78 7.55
C ALA A 470 11.34 -3.49 6.51
N GLU A 471 10.19 -4.07 6.90
CA GLU A 471 9.22 -4.67 5.97
C GLU A 471 8.69 -3.64 4.97
N HIS A 472 8.38 -2.41 5.43
CA HIS A 472 7.99 -1.33 4.53
C HIS A 472 9.10 -0.99 3.51
N CYS A 473 10.37 -1.07 3.92
CA CYS A 473 11.52 -0.72 3.09
C CYS A 473 12.10 -1.90 2.26
N LYS A 474 11.57 -3.13 2.38
CA LYS A 474 12.20 -4.36 1.85
C LYS A 474 12.44 -4.37 0.34
N ILE A 475 11.63 -3.63 -0.44
CA ILE A 475 11.75 -3.54 -1.89
C ILE A 475 12.89 -2.64 -2.38
N ALA A 476 13.47 -1.85 -1.49
CA ALA A 476 14.53 -0.90 -1.86
C ALA A 476 15.84 -1.56 -2.23
N SER A 477 16.51 -1.05 -3.25
CA SER A 477 17.80 -1.57 -3.72
C SER A 477 18.94 -1.32 -2.72
N ASN A 478 18.88 -0.24 -1.93
CA ASN A 478 19.87 0.14 -0.91
C ASN A 478 19.45 -0.27 0.52
N PHE A 479 18.61 -1.30 0.65
CA PHE A 479 18.01 -1.75 1.91
C PHE A 479 19.05 -1.92 3.04
N TYR A 480 20.03 -2.79 2.88
CA TYR A 480 21.02 -3.08 3.93
C TYR A 480 21.90 -1.86 4.23
N GLN A 481 22.28 -1.11 3.21
CA GLN A 481 23.11 0.08 3.35
C GLN A 481 22.43 1.16 4.22
N ARG A 482 21.12 1.35 4.04
CA ARG A 482 20.37 2.42 4.74
C ARG A 482 19.79 1.97 6.07
N LEU A 483 19.45 0.69 6.22
CA LEU A 483 18.84 0.19 7.46
C LEU A 483 19.86 -0.33 8.47
N GLY A 484 21.10 -0.58 8.06
CA GLY A 484 22.17 -1.01 8.98
C GLY A 484 22.33 -0.05 10.17
N LEU A 485 22.35 1.25 9.91
CA LEU A 485 22.42 2.27 10.95
C LEU A 485 21.24 2.22 11.91
N LEU A 486 20.01 2.20 11.36
CA LEU A 486 18.79 2.13 12.19
C LEU A 486 18.82 0.89 13.09
N HIS A 487 19.15 -0.26 12.53
CA HIS A 487 19.21 -1.52 13.27
C HIS A 487 20.25 -1.47 14.39
N TYR A 488 21.44 -0.93 14.10
CA TYR A 488 22.52 -0.78 15.08
C TYR A 488 22.11 0.14 16.25
N ILE A 489 21.58 1.34 15.94
CA ILE A 489 21.17 2.30 16.97
C ILE A 489 20.00 1.76 17.79
N ALA A 490 19.03 1.10 17.16
CA ALA A 490 17.91 0.48 17.87
C ALA A 490 18.37 -0.66 18.79
N GLN A 491 19.33 -1.49 18.36
CA GLN A 491 19.92 -2.53 19.19
C GLN A 491 20.67 -1.94 20.39
N THR A 492 21.47 -0.89 20.18
CA THR A 492 22.19 -0.20 21.26
C THR A 492 21.21 0.44 22.25
N SER A 493 20.13 1.05 21.74
CA SER A 493 19.06 1.61 22.58
C SER A 493 18.36 0.53 23.42
N LEU A 494 18.01 -0.62 22.82
CA LEU A 494 17.44 -1.78 23.52
C LEU A 494 18.35 -2.24 24.66
N VAL A 495 19.63 -2.44 24.39
CA VAL A 495 20.60 -2.91 25.38
C VAL A 495 20.75 -1.89 26.53
N LYS A 496 20.85 -0.59 26.20
CA LYS A 496 20.90 0.47 27.21
C LYS A 496 19.61 0.56 28.04
N THR A 497 18.45 0.28 27.44
CA THR A 497 17.15 0.25 28.15
C THR A 497 17.13 -0.90 29.17
N LEU A 498 17.57 -2.10 28.77
CA LEU A 498 17.69 -3.25 29.67
C LEU A 498 18.75 -3.01 30.76
N ALA A 499 19.90 -2.43 30.41
CA ALA A 499 20.95 -2.08 31.35
C ALA A 499 20.45 -1.11 32.43
N HIS A 500 19.74 -0.06 32.02
CA HIS A 500 19.15 0.92 32.92
C HIS A 500 18.09 0.30 33.83
N LYS A 501 17.19 -0.51 33.27
CA LYS A 501 16.14 -1.21 34.02
C LYS A 501 16.71 -2.09 35.12
N HIS A 502 17.73 -2.89 34.83
CA HIS A 502 18.34 -3.84 35.76
C HIS A 502 19.51 -3.25 36.57
N LYS A 503 19.86 -1.97 36.35
CA LYS A 503 21.00 -1.31 36.98
C LYS A 503 22.32 -2.08 36.80
N ILE A 504 22.56 -2.62 35.62
CA ILE A 504 23.75 -3.38 35.25
C ILE A 504 24.47 -2.74 34.05
N SER A 505 25.71 -3.12 33.80
CA SER A 505 26.46 -2.63 32.64
C SER A 505 25.96 -3.23 31.33
N VAL A 506 26.21 -2.54 30.21
CA VAL A 506 25.91 -3.04 28.85
C VAL A 506 26.55 -4.41 28.61
N SER A 507 27.79 -4.62 29.07
CA SER A 507 28.49 -5.89 28.95
C SER A 507 27.77 -7.03 29.71
N GLN A 508 27.24 -6.74 30.88
CA GLN A 508 26.44 -7.71 31.65
C GLN A 508 25.10 -8.03 30.97
N VAL A 509 24.46 -7.06 30.28
CA VAL A 509 23.27 -7.34 29.47
C VAL A 509 23.59 -8.32 28.35
N TYR A 510 24.71 -8.13 27.63
CA TYR A 510 25.13 -9.07 26.59
C TYR A 510 25.41 -10.45 27.17
N LYS A 511 26.11 -10.56 28.31
CA LYS A 511 26.37 -11.85 28.99
C LYS A 511 25.06 -12.54 29.40
N ARG A 512 24.06 -11.78 29.87
CA ARG A 512 22.79 -12.32 30.36
C ARG A 512 21.85 -12.77 29.24
N TYR A 513 21.79 -12.04 28.13
CA TYR A 513 20.75 -12.20 27.11
C TYR A 513 21.26 -12.67 25.75
N VAL A 514 22.56 -12.76 25.52
CA VAL A 514 23.10 -13.31 24.27
C VAL A 514 23.38 -14.80 24.45
N ASP A 515 22.58 -15.59 23.74
CA ASP A 515 22.67 -17.05 23.77
C ASP A 515 23.32 -17.58 22.47
N GLY A 516 24.23 -18.56 22.67
CA GLY A 516 24.71 -19.46 21.64
C GLY A 516 25.44 -18.87 20.43
N ASN A 517 25.51 -19.66 19.39
CA ASN A 517 26.28 -19.40 18.17
C ASN A 517 25.78 -18.24 17.32
N ASP A 518 24.48 -17.85 17.42
CA ASP A 518 23.90 -16.82 16.57
C ASP A 518 24.04 -15.38 17.14
N LYS A 519 24.61 -15.23 18.33
CA LYS A 519 24.86 -13.93 19.01
C LYS A 519 23.68 -12.98 18.94
N ARG A 520 22.46 -13.48 19.21
CA ARG A 520 21.24 -12.68 19.28
C ARG A 520 20.88 -12.41 20.74
N ILE A 521 20.37 -11.23 21.00
CA ILE A 521 19.70 -10.94 22.27
C ILE A 521 18.43 -11.79 22.30
N THR A 522 18.35 -12.69 23.26
CA THR A 522 17.25 -13.65 23.42
C THR A 522 16.69 -13.50 24.83
N ILE A 523 15.38 -13.33 24.92
CA ILE A 523 14.67 -13.23 26.19
C ILE A 523 13.65 -14.35 26.27
N VAL A 524 13.67 -15.05 27.40
CA VAL A 524 12.75 -16.15 27.70
C VAL A 524 11.85 -15.69 28.87
N ASP A 525 10.54 -15.81 28.70
CA ASP A 525 9.53 -15.52 29.70
C ASP A 525 8.56 -16.69 29.79
N GLY A 526 8.77 -17.56 30.77
CA GLY A 526 8.08 -18.84 30.88
C GLY A 526 8.31 -19.72 29.63
N LYS A 527 7.24 -20.07 28.92
CA LYS A 527 7.30 -20.84 27.65
C LYS A 527 7.51 -19.97 26.40
N TYR A 528 7.56 -18.67 26.52
CA TYR A 528 7.72 -17.76 25.38
C TYR A 528 9.20 -17.38 25.24
N ARG A 529 9.76 -17.66 24.04
CA ARG A 529 11.11 -17.26 23.63
C ARG A 529 11.01 -16.19 22.55
N LYS A 530 11.75 -15.09 22.69
CA LYS A 530 11.83 -14.01 21.71
C LYS A 530 13.28 -13.65 21.45
N GLU A 531 13.60 -13.43 20.17
CA GLU A 531 14.94 -13.07 19.72
C GLU A 531 14.96 -11.70 19.06
N TRP A 532 16.05 -10.97 19.22
CA TRP A 532 16.27 -9.72 18.50
C TRP A 532 16.29 -9.99 16.99
N PHE A 533 15.50 -9.26 16.27
CA PHE A 533 15.35 -9.33 14.82
C PHE A 533 16.66 -8.93 14.11
N LYS A 534 17.06 -9.66 13.07
CA LYS A 534 18.13 -9.30 12.15
C LYS A 534 17.57 -8.91 10.79
N LEU A 535 18.18 -7.93 10.11
CA LEU A 535 17.74 -7.49 8.78
C LEU A 535 17.71 -8.61 7.74
N LYS A 536 18.55 -9.64 7.90
CA LYS A 536 18.57 -10.84 7.03
C LYS A 536 17.31 -11.71 7.17
N ASP A 537 16.57 -11.56 8.27
CA ASP A 537 15.35 -12.34 8.53
C ASP A 537 14.16 -11.83 7.67
N ILE A 538 14.30 -10.68 7.00
CA ILE A 538 13.33 -10.16 6.05
C ILE A 538 13.44 -10.91 4.73
N ASN A 539 12.35 -11.56 4.34
CA ASN A 539 12.24 -12.16 3.02
C ASN A 539 12.01 -11.08 1.95
N ARG A 540 13.09 -10.63 1.31
CA ARG A 540 13.08 -9.63 0.23
C ARG A 540 12.67 -10.20 -1.13
N THR A 541 12.75 -11.51 -1.30
CA THR A 541 12.43 -12.20 -2.56
C THR A 541 10.97 -12.64 -2.63
N ALA A 542 10.26 -12.60 -1.51
CA ALA A 542 8.81 -12.80 -1.54
C ALA A 542 8.21 -11.73 -2.45
N LYS A 543 8.04 -12.10 -3.72
CA LYS A 543 7.16 -11.37 -4.62
C LYS A 543 5.83 -11.21 -3.89
N THR A 544 5.26 -10.05 -3.94
CA THR A 544 3.84 -9.89 -3.67
C THR A 544 3.15 -10.98 -4.49
N LYS A 545 2.57 -11.97 -3.82
CA LYS A 545 1.95 -13.16 -4.44
C LYS A 545 0.71 -12.80 -5.26
N LYS A 546 0.58 -11.56 -5.71
CA LYS A 546 -0.59 -11.06 -6.40
C LYS A 546 -0.20 -10.63 -7.80
N ASP A 547 -0.86 -11.26 -8.73
CA ASP A 547 -0.90 -10.77 -10.08
C ASP A 547 -1.61 -9.41 -10.06
N VAL A 548 -0.88 -8.34 -10.41
CA VAL A 548 -1.43 -6.97 -10.43
C VAL A 548 -2.58 -6.87 -11.46
N ASP A 549 -2.64 -7.82 -12.38
CA ASP A 549 -3.69 -7.92 -13.39
C ASP A 549 -4.92 -8.71 -12.91
N GLU A 550 -4.84 -9.38 -11.75
CA GLU A 550 -6.00 -10.04 -11.14
C GLU A 550 -6.88 -8.98 -10.45
N ILE A 551 -8.05 -8.73 -11.01
CA ILE A 551 -9.04 -7.82 -10.42
C ILE A 551 -9.46 -8.39 -9.07
N TYR A 552 -9.15 -7.63 -8.00
CA TYR A 552 -9.60 -7.99 -6.67
C TYR A 552 -11.13 -8.05 -6.61
N ASN A 553 -11.66 -9.22 -6.28
CA ASN A 553 -13.08 -9.36 -6.01
C ASN A 553 -13.33 -9.30 -4.49
N PRO A 554 -13.81 -8.17 -3.96
CA PRO A 554 -14.05 -7.99 -2.53
C PRO A 554 -15.04 -9.01 -1.98
N ILE A 555 -15.91 -9.52 -2.83
CA ILE A 555 -17.01 -10.45 -2.48
C ILE A 555 -16.50 -11.85 -2.12
N LYS A 556 -15.37 -12.30 -2.71
CA LYS A 556 -14.76 -13.60 -2.37
C LYS A 556 -14.29 -13.71 -0.91
N HIS A 557 -14.22 -12.59 -0.21
CA HIS A 557 -13.68 -12.48 1.15
C HIS A 557 -14.71 -11.99 2.18
N LEU A 558 -15.98 -11.99 1.80
CA LEU A 558 -17.09 -11.81 2.72
C LEU A 558 -17.25 -13.13 3.48
N SER A 559 -16.61 -13.26 4.62
CA SER A 559 -16.85 -14.32 5.59
C SER A 559 -17.45 -13.71 6.85
N ARG A 560 -18.38 -14.42 7.47
CA ARG A 560 -18.89 -14.07 8.79
C ARG A 560 -17.71 -13.98 9.75
N SER A 561 -17.59 -12.89 10.48
CA SER A 561 -16.56 -12.77 11.49
C SER A 561 -17.01 -13.49 12.76
N GLU A 562 -16.08 -14.07 13.49
CA GLU A 562 -16.32 -14.74 14.76
C GLU A 562 -17.18 -13.90 15.73
N ILE A 563 -17.03 -12.56 15.70
CA ILE A 563 -17.81 -11.66 16.56
C ILE A 563 -19.30 -11.68 16.20
N ILE A 564 -19.64 -11.84 14.94
CA ILE A 564 -21.03 -11.91 14.49
C ILE A 564 -21.65 -13.25 14.85
N GLU A 565 -20.92 -14.35 14.70
CA GLU A 565 -21.39 -15.68 15.12
C GLU A 565 -21.69 -15.70 16.62
N ARG A 566 -20.80 -15.09 17.42
CA ARG A 566 -20.96 -14.98 18.86
C ARG A 566 -22.15 -14.09 19.27
N LEU A 567 -22.35 -12.96 18.57
CA LEU A 567 -23.49 -12.07 18.84
C LEU A 567 -24.82 -12.74 18.47
N ASN A 568 -24.86 -13.46 17.37
CA ASN A 568 -26.04 -14.19 16.90
C ASN A 568 -26.32 -15.51 17.68
N ALA A 569 -25.39 -15.94 18.53
CA ALA A 569 -25.64 -17.07 19.45
C ALA A 569 -26.59 -16.72 20.59
N GLU A 570 -26.91 -15.43 20.78
CA GLU A 570 -27.82 -14.90 21.78
C GLU A 570 -27.54 -15.46 23.20
N GLU A 571 -26.24 -15.53 23.56
CA GLU A 571 -25.76 -16.01 24.84
C GLU A 571 -24.80 -14.99 25.47
N CYS A 572 -25.02 -14.67 26.75
CA CYS A 572 -24.06 -13.86 27.51
C CYS A 572 -22.80 -14.66 27.82
N GLU A 573 -21.66 -14.23 27.33
CA GLU A 573 -20.39 -14.95 27.56
C GLU A 573 -19.90 -14.91 29.01
N TYR A 574 -20.53 -14.09 29.86
CA TYR A 574 -20.21 -13.97 31.26
C TYR A 574 -21.15 -14.77 32.17
N CYS A 575 -22.44 -14.47 32.17
CA CYS A 575 -23.42 -15.12 33.05
C CYS A 575 -24.15 -16.31 32.41
N ARG A 576 -23.94 -16.61 31.14
CA ARG A 576 -24.54 -17.69 30.36
C ARG A 576 -26.05 -17.58 30.15
N LYS A 577 -26.64 -16.42 30.44
CA LYS A 577 -28.05 -16.14 30.16
C LYS A 577 -28.28 -16.23 28.65
N THR A 578 -29.30 -16.92 28.21
CA THR A 578 -29.75 -17.05 26.82
C THR A 578 -31.06 -16.30 26.63
N GLY A 579 -31.27 -15.79 25.41
CA GLY A 579 -32.46 -15.00 25.07
C GLY A 579 -32.46 -13.61 25.67
N GLY A 580 -32.97 -12.63 24.93
CA GLY A 580 -33.03 -11.22 25.31
C GLY A 580 -32.06 -10.35 24.50
N TYR A 581 -31.65 -9.25 25.10
CA TYR A 581 -30.84 -8.22 24.43
C TYR A 581 -29.35 -8.38 24.81
N PHE A 582 -28.48 -8.45 23.80
CA PHE A 582 -27.05 -8.64 23.98
C PHE A 582 -26.25 -7.52 23.33
N GLU A 583 -25.22 -7.08 24.05
CA GLU A 583 -24.33 -6.02 23.62
C GLU A 583 -22.88 -6.48 23.59
N VAL A 584 -22.10 -5.86 22.69
CA VAL A 584 -20.67 -6.12 22.60
C VAL A 584 -19.90 -5.13 23.46
N HIS A 585 -19.29 -5.59 24.54
CA HIS A 585 -18.35 -4.78 25.30
C HIS A 585 -17.00 -4.73 24.61
N HIS A 586 -16.45 -3.52 24.51
CA HIS A 586 -15.20 -3.23 23.83
C HIS A 586 -14.14 -2.64 24.74
N VAL A 587 -12.95 -3.23 24.79
CA VAL A 587 -11.77 -2.58 25.40
C VAL A 587 -10.88 -1.95 24.35
N ARG A 588 -10.37 -0.75 24.63
CA ARG A 588 -9.53 0.00 23.71
C ARG A 588 -8.21 -0.72 23.43
N LYS A 589 -7.57 -1.23 24.51
CA LYS A 589 -6.32 -1.99 24.44
C LYS A 589 -6.38 -3.17 25.40
N MET A 590 -5.82 -4.31 25.05
CA MET A 590 -5.63 -5.41 25.99
C MET A 590 -4.73 -5.03 27.17
N ALA A 591 -3.84 -4.06 26.97
CA ALA A 591 -3.01 -3.51 28.04
C ALA A 591 -3.82 -2.80 29.15
N ASP A 592 -4.99 -2.26 28.82
CA ASP A 592 -5.85 -1.55 29.77
C ASP A 592 -6.49 -2.51 30.82
N ILE A 593 -6.51 -3.83 30.52
CA ILE A 593 -7.05 -4.90 31.37
C ILE A 593 -5.98 -5.91 31.82
N LYS A 594 -4.70 -5.62 31.63
CA LYS A 594 -3.60 -6.58 31.88
C LYS A 594 -3.50 -7.07 33.33
N GLU A 595 -3.93 -6.27 34.30
CA GLU A 595 -3.88 -6.66 35.68
C GLU A 595 -4.91 -7.75 36.05
N GLY A 596 -5.95 -7.92 35.24
CA GLY A 596 -6.91 -8.99 35.33
C GLY A 596 -7.55 -9.13 36.73
N LYS A 597 -7.93 -8.01 37.36
CA LYS A 597 -8.52 -8.00 38.70
C LYS A 597 -9.90 -8.63 38.69
N GLU A 598 -10.71 -8.24 37.73
CA GLU A 598 -12.08 -8.72 37.56
C GLU A 598 -12.16 -10.02 36.75
N LEU A 599 -13.21 -10.80 36.98
CA LEU A 599 -13.39 -12.07 36.27
C LEU A 599 -13.55 -11.88 34.76
N TRP A 600 -14.30 -10.86 34.31
CA TRP A 600 -14.49 -10.56 32.90
C TRP A 600 -13.17 -10.16 32.21
N GLU A 601 -12.28 -9.44 32.88
CA GLU A 601 -10.94 -9.13 32.39
C GLU A 601 -10.12 -10.41 32.16
N LYS A 602 -10.15 -11.32 33.14
CA LYS A 602 -9.49 -12.63 33.04
C LYS A 602 -10.01 -13.45 31.88
N VAL A 603 -11.33 -13.43 31.62
CA VAL A 603 -11.96 -14.09 30.47
C VAL A 603 -11.46 -13.49 29.15
N MET A 604 -11.39 -12.16 29.05
CA MET A 604 -10.88 -11.49 27.85
C MET A 604 -9.38 -11.73 27.64
N ILE A 605 -8.59 -11.70 28.71
CA ILE A 605 -7.14 -11.99 28.68
C ILE A 605 -6.91 -13.44 28.24
N ALA A 606 -7.58 -14.39 28.87
CA ALA A 606 -7.42 -15.83 28.55
C ALA A 606 -7.77 -16.14 27.09
N ARG A 607 -8.75 -15.46 26.54
CA ARG A 607 -9.18 -15.60 25.13
C ARG A 607 -8.41 -14.71 24.18
N ASN A 608 -7.53 -13.84 24.69
CA ASN A 608 -6.79 -12.80 23.92
C ASN A 608 -7.73 -11.97 23.01
N ARG A 609 -8.86 -11.56 23.52
CA ARG A 609 -9.92 -10.86 22.78
C ARG A 609 -10.21 -9.50 23.37
N LYS A 610 -10.38 -8.50 22.51
CA LYS A 610 -10.77 -7.13 22.87
C LYS A 610 -12.28 -6.95 23.00
N LYS A 611 -13.07 -8.01 22.81
CA LYS A 611 -14.52 -7.95 22.75
C LYS A 611 -15.13 -9.13 23.49
N ILE A 612 -16.18 -8.88 24.27
CA ILE A 612 -16.99 -9.87 24.98
C ILE A 612 -18.47 -9.55 24.75
N ILE A 613 -19.30 -10.58 24.58
CA ILE A 613 -20.75 -10.45 24.41
C ILE A 613 -21.39 -10.56 25.79
N LEU A 614 -22.18 -9.58 26.18
CA LEU A 614 -22.83 -9.49 27.47
C LEU A 614 -24.34 -9.24 27.31
N CYS A 615 -25.15 -9.77 28.19
CA CYS A 615 -26.52 -9.28 28.33
C CYS A 615 -26.48 -7.84 28.90
N ILE A 616 -27.53 -7.05 28.70
CA ILE A 616 -27.58 -5.65 29.07
C ILE A 616 -27.28 -5.45 30.58
N GLU A 617 -27.81 -6.33 31.44
CA GLU A 617 -27.60 -6.29 32.88
C GLU A 617 -26.10 -6.44 33.25
N CYS A 618 -25.42 -7.43 32.65
CA CYS A 618 -23.98 -7.62 32.86
C CYS A 618 -23.17 -6.48 32.29
N HIS A 619 -23.58 -5.89 31.15
CA HIS A 619 -22.87 -4.77 30.54
C HIS A 619 -22.99 -3.49 31.37
N ASP A 620 -24.18 -3.16 31.87
CA ASP A 620 -24.42 -2.01 32.76
C ASP A 620 -23.68 -2.16 34.11
N LEU A 621 -23.72 -3.34 34.71
CA LEU A 621 -22.99 -3.64 35.93
C LEU A 621 -21.48 -3.56 35.73
N LEU A 622 -20.96 -3.95 34.56
CA LEU A 622 -19.55 -3.83 34.21
C LEU A 622 -19.14 -2.36 34.16
N HIS A 623 -19.91 -1.51 33.49
CA HIS A 623 -19.64 -0.07 33.42
C HIS A 623 -19.77 0.63 34.77
N ALA A 624 -20.66 0.13 35.62
CA ALA A 624 -20.81 0.60 37.01
C ALA A 624 -19.70 0.10 37.97
N GLY A 625 -18.81 -0.82 37.49
CA GLY A 625 -17.80 -1.45 38.36
C GLY A 625 -18.40 -2.39 39.41
N LYS A 626 -19.61 -2.89 39.18
CA LYS A 626 -20.38 -3.73 40.12
C LYS A 626 -20.67 -5.13 39.58
N LEU A 627 -19.97 -5.56 38.53
CA LEU A 627 -20.20 -6.87 37.93
C LEU A 627 -19.86 -8.00 38.91
N PRO A 628 -20.83 -8.87 39.31
CA PRO A 628 -20.61 -9.90 40.32
C PRO A 628 -19.63 -10.96 39.83
N ASP A 629 -18.76 -11.43 40.74
CA ASP A 629 -17.84 -12.54 40.45
C ASP A 629 -18.55 -13.88 40.70
N PHE A 630 -19.01 -14.53 39.64
CA PHE A 630 -19.77 -15.80 39.72
C PHE A 630 -18.94 -17.01 40.16
N ARG A 631 -17.64 -16.89 40.39
CA ARG A 631 -16.80 -17.98 40.92
C ARG A 631 -17.25 -18.48 42.32
N TYR A 632 -17.87 -17.59 43.06
CA TYR A 632 -18.35 -17.90 44.42
C TYR A 632 -19.75 -18.51 44.49
N LYS A 633 -20.49 -18.64 43.37
CA LYS A 633 -21.82 -19.26 43.36
C LYS A 633 -21.82 -20.76 43.07
N ALA A 634 -20.67 -21.36 42.72
CA ALA A 634 -20.56 -22.79 42.45
C ALA A 634 -20.21 -23.65 43.69
N SER A 635 -20.14 -23.03 44.88
CA SER A 635 -19.82 -23.70 46.15
C SER A 635 -20.86 -23.41 47.26
N ALA A 636 -22.09 -23.07 46.90
CA ALA A 636 -23.22 -22.99 47.84
C ALA A 636 -24.34 -23.92 47.42
#